data_6e77cbd8fbccf634b66f7b1f9876e968
#
_entry.id   6e77cbd8fbccf634b66f7b1f9876e968
#
_cell.length_a   1.000
_cell.length_b   1.000
_cell.length_c   1.000
_cell.angle_alpha   90.00
_cell.angle_beta   90.00
_cell.angle_gamma   90.00
#
_symmetry.space_group_name_H-M   'P 1'
#
loop_
_entity.id
_entity.type
_entity.pdbx_description
1 polymer ?
#
loop_
_entity_poly.entity_id
_entity_poly.type
_entity_poly.pdbx_seq_one_letter_code
_entity_poly.pdbx_strand_id
1 'polypeptide(L)'
;MTYDTSDLPLGSKDPRVLYENAEHLDLAMNSLNQDRWMDRGPQRPPVARWTWWGIEQYVMQWLAAQGFEPTPLEYVDGSPLIVDRPTQLIQRDGNLYSVQLPADFPVSLSGNWATDEPLLVNQVDRALRAELVNETDPALGAAVVGRSAVVIESLADLVGSPRKTTHTYHVRGHRPGITTGGGVFVWDPLMPRSMHNGGTVVSPTVPAYTAQPGLADYLAGVGETEPSASGAFVRRIENNTVRLEYFGWVEGELGTAPLAMLLRETRSNEGDGANIGAVAMLPPGTVRTGPVTLGSNQIIGGTSRTIILQEPGTVVGDVQPFLTAAGQVNLMIMGNGMQVNGQKNEATSGEGRYGIFLYGAKKVLIQDVTVNSFSGDGLAVTGNVSAPCEDVRLERVTCNFNGRNAFSVINAKRATLVNCRGTNTNTNGIGASANGPWAGFVIEPNEGSGYFLEDINLIGCSSEGNAGSGLQFTIPNSNSPVTVRVYGFQSRRDGSGTQYGGKCGGIGFIYGGGITPPVNMNGHISIVNPYIDEPFGSGIRFRNWSAKNAPVTIQRATVRNVNYGASTGNINRCGLWIDSSDASDVLETKGNFELDGLMCYDDNAQLVRPVWALGTTSAPVVARIREVYVNRHGYPAVNPIRAKVLGGVSWNEPPVISLATAPTTLGYEYAGQVIDITAAGGFTLPEASLTTGMRYCIRNSSGGSVTVTTAGGTISGSTYATYTNTGTTLTLTTGQYAEIWSNGTAWILK
;
A
#
# COMPACT_ATOMS: atom_id res chain seq x y z
N MET A 1 48.50 32.31 -37.36
CA MET A 1 48.74 32.32 -35.89
C MET A 1 47.61 31.60 -35.30
N THR A 2 47.80 30.41 -34.77
CA THR A 2 46.77 29.70 -33.99
C THR A 2 46.71 30.31 -32.59
N TYR A 3 45.58 30.86 -32.22
CA TYR A 3 45.35 31.35 -30.87
C TYR A 3 45.08 30.17 -29.95
N ASP A 4 45.61 30.22 -28.74
CA ASP A 4 45.21 29.26 -27.70
C ASP A 4 43.85 29.65 -27.18
N THR A 5 42.85 28.82 -27.42
CA THR A 5 41.48 28.99 -26.98
C THR A 5 41.06 27.94 -25.93
N SER A 6 42.02 27.15 -25.45
CA SER A 6 41.77 26.05 -24.50
C SER A 6 41.21 26.50 -23.15
N ASP A 7 41.40 27.78 -22.79
CA ASP A 7 40.91 28.42 -21.58
C ASP A 7 39.47 28.95 -21.68
N LEU A 8 38.87 28.91 -22.87
CA LEU A 8 37.58 29.52 -23.14
C LEU A 8 36.44 28.48 -23.14
N PRO A 9 35.25 28.84 -22.65
CA PRO A 9 34.10 27.91 -22.68
C PRO A 9 33.55 27.71 -24.08
N LEU A 10 32.95 26.56 -24.32
CA LEU A 10 32.27 26.25 -25.58
C LEU A 10 31.17 27.30 -25.86
N GLY A 11 31.17 27.86 -27.09
CA GLY A 11 30.24 28.92 -27.48
C GLY A 11 30.66 30.33 -27.04
N SER A 12 31.89 30.50 -26.54
CA SER A 12 32.46 31.82 -26.23
C SER A 12 32.40 32.78 -27.44
N LYS A 13 32.06 34.03 -27.17
CA LYS A 13 32.07 35.13 -28.16
C LYS A 13 33.41 35.86 -28.20
N ASP A 14 34.46 35.31 -27.56
CA ASP A 14 35.79 35.88 -27.60
C ASP A 14 36.28 35.97 -29.05
N PRO A 15 36.85 37.11 -29.48
CA PRO A 15 37.34 37.27 -30.83
C PRO A 15 38.35 36.20 -31.28
N ARG A 16 39.13 35.64 -30.38
CA ARG A 16 40.06 34.53 -30.66
C ARG A 16 39.31 33.29 -31.15
N VAL A 17 38.19 32.93 -30.50
CA VAL A 17 37.33 31.79 -30.87
C VAL A 17 36.63 32.06 -32.20
N LEU A 18 36.19 33.29 -32.44
CA LEU A 18 35.55 33.67 -33.70
C LEU A 18 36.51 33.60 -34.85
N TYR A 19 37.76 34.07 -34.67
CA TYR A 19 38.81 34.01 -35.66
C TYR A 19 39.20 32.56 -35.98
N GLU A 20 39.43 31.75 -34.96
CA GLU A 20 39.75 30.33 -35.11
C GLU A 20 38.63 29.55 -35.79
N ASN A 21 37.35 29.81 -35.48
CA ASN A 21 36.24 29.22 -36.20
C ASN A 21 36.18 29.64 -37.68
N ALA A 22 36.51 30.88 -37.99
CA ALA A 22 36.59 31.35 -39.38
C ALA A 22 37.74 30.66 -40.12
N GLU A 23 38.93 30.55 -39.53
CA GLU A 23 40.07 29.83 -40.07
C GLU A 23 39.76 28.34 -40.26
N HIS A 24 39.08 27.71 -39.27
CA HIS A 24 38.64 26.31 -39.37
C HIS A 24 37.62 26.09 -40.48
N LEU A 25 36.70 27.04 -40.70
CA LEU A 25 35.75 26.97 -41.80
C LEU A 25 36.43 27.10 -43.15
N ASP A 26 37.39 28.03 -43.24
CA ASP A 26 38.14 28.21 -44.46
C ASP A 26 38.99 26.98 -44.80
N LEU A 27 39.69 26.40 -43.82
CA LEU A 27 40.41 25.15 -43.98
C LEU A 27 39.49 23.98 -44.38
N ALA A 28 38.33 23.90 -43.78
CA ALA A 28 37.38 22.83 -44.07
C ALA A 28 36.82 22.92 -45.50
N MET A 29 36.52 24.13 -45.98
CA MET A 29 35.79 24.35 -47.23
C MET A 29 36.70 24.65 -48.41
N ASN A 30 37.80 25.42 -48.22
CA ASN A 30 38.58 25.98 -49.28
C ASN A 30 40.00 25.38 -49.42
N SER A 31 40.41 24.43 -48.59
CA SER A 31 41.68 23.73 -48.72
C SER A 31 41.72 22.91 -50.00
N LEU A 32 42.74 23.10 -50.81
CA LEU A 32 42.91 22.41 -52.08
C LEU A 32 44.00 21.31 -52.08
N ASN A 33 44.67 21.11 -50.96
CA ASN A 33 45.82 20.20 -50.87
C ASN A 33 45.97 19.50 -49.48
N GLN A 34 44.97 19.58 -48.63
CA GLN A 34 45.07 19.02 -47.31
C GLN A 34 43.81 18.14 -47.00
N ASP A 35 44.04 16.85 -46.84
CA ASP A 35 42.94 15.87 -46.59
C ASP A 35 42.18 16.12 -45.28
N ARG A 36 42.93 16.47 -44.26
CA ARG A 36 42.39 16.65 -42.90
C ARG A 36 42.99 17.85 -42.22
N TRP A 37 42.25 18.47 -41.34
CA TRP A 37 42.69 19.52 -40.45
C TRP A 37 42.40 19.17 -39.01
N MET A 38 43.13 19.76 -38.09
CA MET A 38 42.95 19.51 -36.63
C MET A 38 42.00 20.54 -36.04
N ASP A 39 40.83 20.06 -35.70
CA ASP A 39 39.87 20.85 -34.93
C ASP A 39 40.33 20.90 -33.47
N ARG A 40 40.76 22.06 -33.02
CA ARG A 40 41.27 22.32 -31.66
C ARG A 40 40.36 23.26 -30.89
N GLY A 41 39.06 23.13 -31.03
CA GLY A 41 38.12 24.01 -30.36
C GLY A 41 38.26 24.04 -28.85
N PRO A 42 37.61 25.02 -28.19
CA PRO A 42 37.70 25.22 -26.74
C PRO A 42 37.33 23.95 -25.94
N GLN A 43 38.10 23.67 -24.87
CA GLN A 43 37.85 22.62 -23.90
C GLN A 43 37.66 21.20 -24.46
N ARG A 44 38.20 20.90 -25.62
CA ARG A 44 38.13 19.53 -26.17
C ARG A 44 39.52 19.12 -26.75
N PRO A 45 39.81 17.80 -26.72
CA PRO A 45 41.04 17.30 -27.33
C PRO A 45 41.02 17.56 -28.84
N PRO A 46 42.17 17.77 -29.46
CA PRO A 46 42.26 17.95 -30.89
C PRO A 46 41.70 16.75 -31.66
N VAL A 47 40.81 17.01 -32.63
CA VAL A 47 40.16 15.97 -33.43
C VAL A 47 40.48 16.23 -34.91
N ALA A 48 41.02 15.23 -35.62
CA ALA A 48 41.22 15.32 -37.05
C ALA A 48 39.88 15.25 -37.79
N ARG A 49 39.58 16.29 -38.58
CA ARG A 49 38.40 16.36 -39.45
C ARG A 49 38.78 16.38 -40.89
N TRP A 50 37.91 15.84 -41.73
CA TRP A 50 38.09 15.92 -43.18
C TRP A 50 37.89 17.35 -43.68
N THR A 51 38.72 17.78 -44.65
CA THR A 51 38.42 18.92 -45.48
C THR A 51 37.50 18.48 -46.61
N TRP A 52 36.89 19.44 -47.32
CA TRP A 52 36.06 19.12 -48.49
C TRP A 52 36.91 18.44 -49.58
N TRP A 53 38.10 18.95 -49.82
CA TRP A 53 39.06 18.32 -50.74
C TRP A 53 39.48 16.92 -50.31
N GLY A 54 39.71 16.70 -49.05
CA GLY A 54 40.01 15.37 -48.50
C GLY A 54 38.88 14.36 -48.68
N ILE A 55 37.62 14.80 -48.53
CA ILE A 55 36.44 13.98 -48.85
C ILE A 55 36.42 13.63 -50.35
N GLU A 56 36.67 14.60 -51.23
CA GLU A 56 36.73 14.34 -52.66
C GLU A 56 37.85 13.34 -53.01
N GLN A 57 39.04 13.48 -52.43
CA GLN A 57 40.15 12.53 -52.66
C GLN A 57 39.77 11.11 -52.12
N TYR A 58 39.11 11.04 -50.99
CA TYR A 58 38.67 9.75 -50.45
C TYR A 58 37.65 9.06 -51.36
N VAL A 59 36.69 9.81 -51.90
CA VAL A 59 35.71 9.30 -52.86
C VAL A 59 36.39 8.80 -54.13
N MET A 60 37.39 9.56 -54.64
CA MET A 60 38.16 9.16 -55.84
C MET A 60 38.95 7.86 -55.55
N GLN A 61 39.61 7.74 -54.40
CA GLN A 61 40.29 6.51 -54.00
C GLN A 61 39.37 5.33 -53.87
N TRP A 62 38.17 5.54 -53.28
CA TRP A 62 37.16 4.52 -53.15
C TRP A 62 36.67 4.02 -54.52
N LEU A 63 36.39 4.94 -55.45
CA LEU A 63 36.05 4.60 -56.84
C LEU A 63 37.12 3.78 -57.52
N ALA A 64 38.39 4.17 -57.36
CA ALA A 64 39.53 3.44 -57.90
C ALA A 64 39.63 2.03 -57.30
N ALA A 65 39.36 1.86 -56.01
CA ALA A 65 39.33 0.58 -55.34
C ALA A 65 38.19 -0.33 -55.83
N GLN A 66 37.11 0.23 -56.36
CA GLN A 66 36.01 -0.51 -57.00
C GLN A 66 36.34 -0.88 -58.47
N GLY A 67 37.54 -0.55 -58.95
CA GLY A 67 37.98 -0.87 -60.29
C GLY A 67 37.52 0.13 -61.33
N PHE A 68 37.11 1.35 -60.96
CA PHE A 68 36.77 2.44 -61.85
C PHE A 68 37.93 3.42 -62.02
N GLU A 69 37.98 4.06 -63.16
CA GLU A 69 39.00 5.08 -63.43
C GLU A 69 38.66 6.38 -62.68
N PRO A 70 39.63 7.04 -62.03
CA PRO A 70 39.39 8.15 -61.11
C PRO A 70 38.85 9.44 -61.71
N THR A 71 38.91 9.61 -63.00
CA THR A 71 38.34 10.76 -63.70
C THR A 71 37.20 10.34 -64.58
N PRO A 72 35.94 10.55 -64.15
CA PRO A 72 34.78 10.22 -64.98
C PRO A 72 34.74 11.03 -66.29
N LEU A 73 34.23 10.42 -67.34
CA LEU A 73 33.93 11.11 -68.59
C LEU A 73 32.72 12.03 -68.37
N GLU A 74 32.81 13.27 -68.80
CA GLU A 74 31.68 14.21 -68.67
C GLU A 74 30.70 13.99 -69.84
N TYR A 75 29.43 13.71 -69.49
CA TYR A 75 28.33 13.57 -70.45
C TYR A 75 27.72 14.95 -70.71
N VAL A 76 27.82 15.42 -71.98
CA VAL A 76 27.23 16.68 -72.38
C VAL A 76 26.14 16.43 -73.39
N ASP A 77 24.93 16.93 -73.12
CA ASP A 77 23.81 16.82 -74.07
C ASP A 77 24.14 17.46 -75.42
N GLY A 78 23.86 16.73 -76.50
CA GLY A 78 24.16 17.12 -77.82
C GLY A 78 25.55 16.78 -78.29
N SER A 79 26.46 16.26 -77.50
CA SER A 79 27.84 15.85 -77.85
C SER A 79 27.97 14.33 -77.72
N PRO A 80 28.31 13.60 -78.79
CA PRO A 80 28.62 12.19 -78.72
C PRO A 80 29.78 11.88 -77.76
N LEU A 81 29.67 10.83 -76.98
CA LEU A 81 30.65 10.37 -75.99
C LEU A 81 31.06 8.93 -76.31
N ILE A 82 32.36 8.65 -76.39
CA ILE A 82 32.87 7.30 -76.56
C ILE A 82 33.38 6.78 -75.21
N VAL A 83 32.85 5.60 -74.78
CA VAL A 83 33.33 4.90 -73.64
C VAL A 83 34.14 3.70 -74.11
N ASP A 84 35.45 3.74 -73.92
CA ASP A 84 36.35 2.74 -74.45
C ASP A 84 36.47 1.47 -73.67
N ARG A 85 36.16 1.52 -72.40
CA ARG A 85 36.39 0.41 -71.43
C ARG A 85 35.30 0.36 -70.35
N PRO A 86 34.99 -0.82 -69.81
CA PRO A 86 33.95 -1.03 -68.77
C PRO A 86 34.28 -0.36 -67.41
N THR A 87 35.54 0.04 -67.18
CA THR A 87 35.99 0.71 -65.96
C THR A 87 35.79 2.23 -65.97
N GLN A 88 35.46 2.80 -67.13
CA GLN A 88 35.22 4.25 -67.29
C GLN A 88 33.82 4.61 -66.73
N LEU A 89 33.82 5.58 -65.86
CA LEU A 89 32.58 6.20 -65.37
C LEU A 89 32.16 7.38 -66.19
N ILE A 90 30.91 7.65 -66.27
CA ILE A 90 30.28 8.78 -66.95
C ILE A 90 29.63 9.65 -65.90
N GLN A 91 29.94 10.93 -65.84
CA GLN A 91 29.34 11.91 -64.97
C GLN A 91 28.25 12.72 -65.67
N ARG A 92 27.08 12.82 -65.14
CA ARG A 92 26.02 13.71 -65.60
C ARG A 92 25.17 14.16 -64.41
N ASP A 93 24.92 15.47 -64.30
CA ASP A 93 24.05 16.08 -63.27
C ASP A 93 24.38 15.61 -61.83
N GLY A 94 25.67 15.45 -61.54
CA GLY A 94 26.15 15.01 -60.23
C GLY A 94 26.05 13.50 -59.95
N ASN A 95 25.54 12.71 -60.90
CA ASN A 95 25.46 11.24 -60.79
C ASN A 95 26.59 10.59 -61.64
N LEU A 96 27.00 9.39 -61.19
CA LEU A 96 27.97 8.56 -61.88
C LEU A 96 27.30 7.34 -62.49
N TYR A 97 27.58 7.10 -63.77
CA TYR A 97 27.03 5.98 -64.53
C TYR A 97 28.17 5.12 -65.09
N SER A 98 27.94 3.84 -65.29
CA SER A 98 28.73 2.95 -66.10
C SER A 98 27.89 2.36 -67.23
N VAL A 99 28.56 1.92 -68.31
CA VAL A 99 27.87 1.20 -69.38
C VAL A 99 27.30 -0.12 -68.80
N GLN A 100 26.05 -0.44 -69.17
CA GLN A 100 25.40 -1.69 -68.79
C GLN A 100 26.06 -2.90 -69.47
N LEU A 101 26.51 -3.85 -68.69
CA LEU A 101 27.11 -5.08 -69.21
C LEU A 101 26.08 -6.20 -69.36
N PRO A 102 26.26 -7.11 -70.39
CA PRO A 102 27.35 -7.17 -71.34
C PRO A 102 27.24 -6.13 -72.48
N ALA A 103 28.37 -5.50 -72.85
CA ALA A 103 28.44 -4.56 -73.99
C ALA A 103 29.76 -4.75 -74.71
N ASP A 104 29.74 -4.53 -76.05
CA ASP A 104 30.94 -4.51 -76.86
C ASP A 104 31.55 -3.12 -76.85
N PHE A 105 32.79 -2.99 -76.40
CA PHE A 105 33.52 -1.72 -76.34
C PHE A 105 34.35 -1.48 -77.54
N PRO A 106 34.50 -0.26 -78.02
CA PRO A 106 34.01 1.01 -77.43
C PRO A 106 32.45 1.19 -77.64
N VAL A 107 31.79 1.72 -76.59
CA VAL A 107 30.38 2.07 -76.67
C VAL A 107 30.28 3.57 -77.05
N SER A 108 29.52 3.84 -78.12
CA SER A 108 29.24 5.19 -78.54
C SER A 108 27.92 5.67 -78.02
N LEU A 109 27.92 6.67 -77.13
CA LEU A 109 26.73 7.36 -76.66
C LEU A 109 26.46 8.52 -77.64
N SER A 110 25.18 8.68 -77.96
CA SER A 110 24.75 9.65 -79.00
C SER A 110 24.79 11.12 -78.54
N GLY A 111 24.82 11.34 -77.24
CA GLY A 111 24.63 12.65 -76.63
C GLY A 111 23.15 13.02 -76.48
N ASN A 112 22.25 12.09 -76.78
CA ASN A 112 20.83 12.22 -76.44
C ASN A 112 20.46 11.34 -75.27
N TRP A 113 20.24 11.99 -74.13
CA TRP A 113 20.04 11.28 -72.88
C TRP A 113 18.92 10.21 -72.92
N ALA A 114 17.77 10.53 -73.50
CA ALA A 114 16.67 9.59 -73.61
C ALA A 114 17.02 8.32 -74.42
N THR A 115 17.99 8.41 -75.31
CA THR A 115 18.50 7.27 -76.09
C THR A 115 19.60 6.49 -75.34
N ASP A 116 20.43 7.21 -74.60
CA ASP A 116 21.67 6.70 -74.03
C ASP A 116 21.43 6.15 -72.57
N GLU A 117 20.49 6.75 -71.82
CA GLU A 117 20.16 6.34 -70.45
C GLU A 117 19.89 4.82 -70.33
N PRO A 118 19.13 4.16 -71.20
CA PRO A 118 18.90 2.72 -71.15
C PRO A 118 20.17 1.86 -71.28
N LEU A 119 21.25 2.43 -71.82
CA LEU A 119 22.55 1.76 -71.96
C LEU A 119 23.44 1.91 -70.73
N LEU A 120 23.00 2.71 -69.77
CA LEU A 120 23.77 3.11 -68.60
C LEU A 120 23.16 2.62 -67.29
N VAL A 121 24.03 2.35 -66.31
CA VAL A 121 23.64 1.98 -64.96
C VAL A 121 24.17 3.03 -63.99
N ASN A 122 23.29 3.62 -63.21
CA ASN A 122 23.68 4.53 -62.14
C ASN A 122 24.46 3.79 -61.05
N GLN A 123 25.70 4.17 -60.83
CA GLN A 123 26.61 3.48 -59.92
C GLN A 123 26.35 3.82 -58.46
N VAL A 124 25.82 4.99 -58.18
CA VAL A 124 25.44 5.37 -56.79
C VAL A 124 24.30 4.44 -56.31
N ASP A 125 23.28 4.22 -57.15
CA ASP A 125 22.17 3.31 -56.81
C ASP A 125 22.65 1.85 -56.71
N ARG A 126 23.55 1.40 -57.58
CA ARG A 126 24.11 0.05 -57.59
C ARG A 126 24.99 -0.19 -56.35
N ALA A 127 25.84 0.74 -55.96
CA ALA A 127 26.66 0.66 -54.78
C ALA A 127 25.80 0.59 -53.51
N LEU A 128 24.83 1.50 -53.40
CA LEU A 128 23.90 1.54 -52.28
C LEU A 128 23.07 0.23 -52.17
N ARG A 129 22.59 -0.30 -53.32
CA ARG A 129 21.87 -1.58 -53.34
C ARG A 129 22.75 -2.74 -52.95
N ALA A 130 24.03 -2.78 -53.41
CA ALA A 130 24.96 -3.83 -53.04
C ALA A 130 25.33 -3.78 -51.57
N GLU A 131 25.50 -2.59 -50.98
CA GLU A 131 25.72 -2.39 -49.56
C GLU A 131 24.47 -2.80 -48.73
N LEU A 132 23.28 -2.40 -49.17
CA LEU A 132 22.01 -2.75 -48.49
C LEU A 132 21.70 -4.25 -48.52
N VAL A 133 22.13 -4.99 -49.56
CA VAL A 133 21.91 -6.44 -49.72
C VAL A 133 23.00 -7.26 -49.01
N ASN A 134 24.13 -6.68 -48.65
CA ASN A 134 25.20 -7.42 -47.96
C ASN A 134 24.80 -7.75 -46.51
N GLU A 135 24.47 -9.00 -46.25
CA GLU A 135 24.06 -9.52 -44.95
C GLU A 135 25.25 -10.04 -44.10
N THR A 136 26.43 -10.15 -44.67
CA THR A 136 27.59 -10.86 -44.07
C THR A 136 28.65 -9.95 -43.50
N ASP A 137 28.86 -8.74 -44.08
CA ASP A 137 29.84 -7.79 -43.60
C ASP A 137 29.22 -6.83 -42.56
N PRO A 138 29.68 -6.88 -41.29
CA PRO A 138 29.14 -6.01 -40.24
C PRO A 138 29.45 -4.52 -40.43
N ALA A 139 30.31 -4.17 -41.35
CA ALA A 139 30.69 -2.77 -41.68
C ALA A 139 29.85 -2.17 -42.82
N LEU A 140 29.08 -2.96 -43.56
CA LEU A 140 28.30 -2.51 -44.69
C LEU A 140 26.83 -2.23 -44.36
N GLY A 141 26.19 -1.40 -45.16
CA GLY A 141 24.88 -0.80 -44.93
C GLY A 141 23.77 -1.81 -44.65
N ALA A 142 23.73 -2.97 -45.29
CA ALA A 142 22.73 -4.00 -45.06
C ALA A 142 22.87 -4.67 -43.68
N ALA A 143 24.10 -4.87 -43.19
CA ALA A 143 24.31 -5.36 -41.82
C ALA A 143 24.01 -4.29 -40.76
N VAL A 144 24.27 -3.02 -41.07
CA VAL A 144 23.92 -1.87 -40.24
C VAL A 144 22.41 -1.60 -40.27
N VAL A 145 21.76 -1.66 -41.41
CA VAL A 145 20.31 -1.51 -41.58
C VAL A 145 19.58 -2.78 -41.16
N GLY A 146 20.15 -3.96 -41.32
CA GLY A 146 19.58 -5.24 -40.88
C GLY A 146 19.70 -5.48 -39.37
N ARG A 147 20.58 -4.75 -38.66
CA ARG A 147 20.57 -4.57 -37.22
C ARG A 147 19.57 -3.49 -36.78
N SER A 148 19.11 -2.68 -37.70
CA SER A 148 18.08 -1.70 -37.46
C SER A 148 16.68 -2.36 -37.53
N ALA A 149 15.83 -1.88 -36.72
CA ALA A 149 14.49 -2.34 -36.40
C ALA A 149 13.66 -2.79 -37.60
N VAL A 150 13.33 -4.05 -37.65
CA VAL A 150 12.20 -4.53 -38.46
C VAL A 150 10.91 -4.10 -37.76
N VAL A 151 10.16 -3.19 -38.36
CA VAL A 151 8.88 -2.75 -37.79
C VAL A 151 7.80 -3.75 -38.18
N ILE A 152 7.09 -4.25 -37.15
CA ILE A 152 6.08 -5.30 -37.26
C ILE A 152 4.80 -4.80 -36.60
N GLU A 153 3.65 -5.01 -37.22
CA GLU A 153 2.38 -4.48 -36.70
C GLU A 153 1.91 -5.21 -35.43
N SER A 154 2.08 -6.55 -35.35
CA SER A 154 1.59 -7.33 -34.23
C SER A 154 2.44 -8.57 -33.93
N LEU A 155 2.16 -9.24 -32.80
CA LEU A 155 2.80 -10.53 -32.50
C LEU A 155 2.37 -11.63 -33.51
N ALA A 156 1.21 -11.51 -34.15
CA ALA A 156 0.81 -12.41 -35.22
C ALA A 156 1.76 -12.33 -36.41
N ASP A 157 2.20 -11.13 -36.77
CA ASP A 157 3.15 -10.90 -37.84
C ASP A 157 4.59 -11.27 -37.44
N LEU A 158 4.91 -11.11 -36.13
CA LEU A 158 6.22 -11.49 -35.57
C LEU A 158 6.50 -12.98 -35.77
N VAL A 159 5.53 -13.87 -35.52
CA VAL A 159 5.73 -15.31 -35.66
C VAL A 159 6.01 -15.74 -37.11
N GLY A 160 5.54 -14.95 -38.08
CA GLY A 160 5.82 -15.13 -39.51
C GLY A 160 7.13 -14.52 -40.00
N SER A 161 7.84 -13.79 -39.14
CA SER A 161 9.06 -13.07 -39.51
C SER A 161 10.30 -13.98 -39.61
N PRO A 162 11.33 -13.61 -40.38
CA PRO A 162 12.58 -14.36 -40.46
C PRO A 162 13.22 -14.54 -39.07
N ARG A 163 13.68 -15.75 -38.76
CA ARG A 163 14.24 -16.13 -37.43
C ARG A 163 15.75 -15.89 -37.39
N LYS A 164 16.18 -14.62 -37.39
CA LYS A 164 17.62 -14.24 -37.43
C LYS A 164 18.06 -13.62 -36.10
N THR A 165 19.16 -14.11 -35.54
CA THR A 165 19.77 -13.59 -34.30
C THR A 165 20.32 -12.18 -34.44
N THR A 166 20.57 -11.72 -35.67
CA THR A 166 21.08 -10.39 -35.99
C THR A 166 19.97 -9.32 -36.06
N HIS A 167 18.70 -9.73 -36.09
CA HIS A 167 17.57 -8.83 -36.25
C HIS A 167 17.02 -8.37 -34.91
N THR A 168 16.60 -7.12 -34.85
CA THR A 168 15.79 -6.57 -33.79
C THR A 168 14.41 -6.24 -34.34
N TYR A 169 13.37 -6.77 -33.70
CA TYR A 169 11.99 -6.64 -34.16
C TYR A 169 11.26 -5.63 -33.28
N HIS A 170 10.74 -4.56 -33.86
CA HIS A 170 9.95 -3.54 -33.20
C HIS A 170 8.48 -3.77 -33.48
N VAL A 171 7.81 -4.43 -32.56
CA VAL A 171 6.38 -4.76 -32.65
C VAL A 171 5.57 -3.57 -32.16
N ARG A 172 4.57 -3.11 -32.93
CA ARG A 172 3.72 -1.96 -32.59
C ARG A 172 2.69 -2.30 -31.52
N GLY A 173 2.03 -3.43 -31.65
CA GLY A 173 0.97 -3.84 -30.76
C GLY A 173 0.96 -5.34 -30.47
N HIS A 174 0.25 -5.74 -29.44
CA HIS A 174 0.16 -7.16 -29.07
C HIS A 174 -0.65 -7.97 -30.11
N ARG A 175 -1.68 -7.38 -30.70
CA ARG A 175 -2.50 -7.97 -31.78
C ARG A 175 -2.82 -6.90 -32.84
N PRO A 176 -3.34 -7.31 -34.02
CA PRO A 176 -3.74 -6.37 -35.06
C PRO A 176 -4.72 -5.31 -34.55
N GLY A 177 -4.54 -4.07 -34.96
CA GLY A 177 -5.42 -2.94 -34.65
C GLY A 177 -5.25 -2.31 -33.28
N ILE A 178 -4.33 -2.79 -32.42
CA ILE A 178 -3.98 -2.12 -31.15
C ILE A 178 -2.53 -1.63 -31.17
N THR A 179 -2.28 -0.57 -30.38
CA THR A 179 -0.95 0.04 -30.29
C THR A 179 -0.30 -0.17 -28.91
N THR A 180 -0.91 -0.97 -28.07
CA THR A 180 -0.39 -1.35 -26.73
C THR A 180 0.18 -2.76 -26.74
N GLY A 181 1.07 -3.06 -25.79
CA GLY A 181 1.68 -4.38 -25.66
C GLY A 181 2.76 -4.71 -26.69
N GLY A 182 3.06 -3.79 -27.61
CA GLY A 182 4.21 -3.87 -28.49
C GLY A 182 5.55 -3.77 -27.74
N GLY A 183 6.66 -3.71 -28.46
CA GLY A 183 8.00 -3.57 -27.90
C GLY A 183 9.08 -4.23 -28.74
N VAL A 184 10.27 -4.32 -28.20
CA VAL A 184 11.46 -4.83 -28.89
C VAL A 184 11.65 -6.30 -28.60
N PHE A 185 11.79 -7.11 -29.66
CA PHE A 185 12.06 -8.55 -29.57
C PHE A 185 13.36 -8.90 -30.30
N VAL A 186 13.98 -9.98 -29.87
CA VAL A 186 15.11 -10.63 -30.53
C VAL A 186 14.82 -12.12 -30.68
N TRP A 187 15.35 -12.74 -31.74
CA TRP A 187 15.28 -14.19 -31.88
C TRP A 187 16.37 -14.83 -31.02
N ASP A 188 15.97 -15.72 -30.11
CA ASP A 188 16.89 -16.55 -29.35
C ASP A 188 16.72 -18.02 -29.77
N PRO A 189 17.72 -18.61 -30.46
CA PRO A 189 17.64 -19.99 -30.94
C PRO A 189 17.72 -21.03 -29.84
N LEU A 190 18.14 -20.64 -28.61
CA LEU A 190 18.29 -21.54 -27.48
C LEU A 190 17.06 -21.49 -26.55
N MET A 191 16.21 -20.49 -26.66
CA MET A 191 15.03 -20.34 -25.82
C MET A 191 14.05 -21.50 -26.07
N PRO A 192 13.69 -22.31 -25.06
CA PRO A 192 12.71 -23.38 -25.23
C PRO A 192 11.35 -22.83 -25.62
N ARG A 193 10.68 -23.45 -26.60
CA ARG A 193 9.32 -23.04 -27.02
C ARG A 193 8.28 -23.27 -25.94
N SER A 194 8.49 -24.23 -25.06
CA SER A 194 7.66 -24.45 -23.86
C SER A 194 7.64 -23.27 -22.90
N MET A 195 8.58 -22.32 -23.03
CA MET A 195 8.59 -21.08 -22.24
C MET A 195 7.67 -19.99 -22.80
N HIS A 196 6.92 -20.30 -23.85
CA HIS A 196 5.92 -19.36 -24.40
C HIS A 196 4.96 -18.88 -23.30
N ASN A 197 4.76 -17.56 -23.29
CA ASN A 197 3.83 -16.89 -22.39
C ASN A 197 3.07 -15.73 -23.10
N GLY A 198 3.29 -15.60 -24.40
CA GLY A 198 2.62 -14.62 -25.25
C GLY A 198 3.01 -13.15 -24.99
N GLY A 199 3.84 -12.86 -24.02
CA GLY A 199 4.24 -11.50 -23.64
C GLY A 199 5.74 -11.26 -23.72
N THR A 200 6.52 -11.98 -22.94
CA THR A 200 7.99 -11.87 -22.89
C THR A 200 8.69 -12.90 -23.73
N VAL A 201 8.08 -14.07 -23.91
CA VAL A 201 8.57 -15.16 -24.79
C VAL A 201 7.44 -15.56 -25.72
N VAL A 202 7.72 -15.53 -27.04
CA VAL A 202 6.75 -15.86 -28.09
C VAL A 202 7.29 -16.99 -28.95
N SER A 203 6.68 -18.17 -28.83
CA SER A 203 6.95 -19.30 -29.70
C SER A 203 6.41 -19.06 -31.10
N PRO A 204 7.18 -19.37 -32.17
CA PRO A 204 6.72 -19.20 -33.53
C PRO A 204 5.67 -20.26 -33.98
N THR A 205 5.37 -21.25 -33.16
CA THR A 205 4.48 -22.39 -33.48
C THR A 205 3.17 -22.34 -32.68
N VAL A 206 3.03 -21.45 -31.69
CA VAL A 206 1.75 -21.17 -31.06
C VAL A 206 0.86 -20.39 -32.03
N PRO A 207 -0.36 -20.82 -32.30
CA PRO A 207 -1.29 -20.09 -33.17
C PRO A 207 -1.54 -18.68 -32.68
N ALA A 208 -1.32 -17.69 -33.54
CA ALA A 208 -1.58 -16.30 -33.21
C ALA A 208 -3.06 -16.04 -33.02
N TYR A 209 -3.42 -15.17 -32.07
CA TYR A 209 -4.79 -14.71 -31.86
C TYR A 209 -4.99 -13.31 -32.46
N THR A 210 -6.21 -13.03 -32.89
CA THR A 210 -6.58 -11.75 -33.53
C THR A 210 -7.63 -10.97 -32.76
N ALA A 211 -8.31 -11.62 -31.82
CA ALA A 211 -9.38 -11.05 -31.03
C ALA A 211 -9.30 -11.51 -29.56
N GLN A 212 -9.85 -10.72 -28.65
CA GLN A 212 -9.78 -10.92 -27.20
C GLN A 212 -10.21 -12.32 -26.71
N PRO A 213 -11.26 -12.98 -27.26
CA PRO A 213 -11.63 -14.32 -26.80
C PRO A 213 -10.54 -15.39 -26.91
N GLY A 214 -9.58 -15.23 -27.82
CA GLY A 214 -8.45 -16.16 -27.97
C GLY A 214 -7.23 -15.82 -27.11
N LEU A 215 -7.24 -14.75 -26.35
CA LEU A 215 -6.07 -14.27 -25.60
C LEU A 215 -5.62 -15.25 -24.52
N ALA A 216 -6.55 -15.80 -23.74
CA ALA A 216 -6.22 -16.73 -22.66
C ALA A 216 -5.54 -17.99 -23.18
N ASP A 217 -6.04 -18.58 -24.26
CA ASP A 217 -5.46 -19.75 -24.90
C ASP A 217 -4.07 -19.44 -25.48
N TYR A 218 -3.94 -18.28 -26.12
CA TYR A 218 -2.65 -17.83 -26.65
C TYR A 218 -1.60 -17.68 -25.55
N LEU A 219 -1.93 -16.98 -24.45
CA LEU A 219 -1.02 -16.82 -23.31
C LEU A 219 -0.65 -18.16 -22.66
N ALA A 220 -1.57 -19.13 -22.66
CA ALA A 220 -1.33 -20.48 -22.15
C ALA A 220 -0.54 -21.37 -23.12
N GLY A 221 -0.25 -20.92 -24.34
CA GLY A 221 0.44 -21.70 -25.35
C GLY A 221 -0.38 -22.84 -25.95
N VAL A 222 -1.72 -22.71 -25.92
CA VAL A 222 -2.61 -23.73 -26.50
C VAL A 222 -2.35 -23.84 -28.00
N GLY A 223 -2.16 -25.08 -28.47
CA GLY A 223 -1.85 -25.35 -29.87
C GLY A 223 -0.37 -25.31 -30.23
N GLU A 224 0.55 -25.22 -29.24
CA GLU A 224 1.98 -25.42 -29.49
C GLU A 224 2.24 -26.80 -30.08
N THR A 225 2.84 -26.85 -31.28
CA THR A 225 3.06 -28.11 -32.02
C THR A 225 4.45 -28.71 -31.80
N GLU A 226 5.40 -27.93 -31.28
CA GLU A 226 6.79 -28.34 -31.08
C GLU A 226 7.33 -27.92 -29.69
N PRO A 227 6.69 -28.31 -28.58
CA PRO A 227 7.02 -27.80 -27.24
C PRO A 227 8.41 -28.18 -26.75
N SER A 228 8.98 -29.28 -27.29
CA SER A 228 10.33 -29.75 -26.96
C SER A 228 11.44 -29.09 -27.79
N ALA A 229 11.07 -28.30 -28.82
CA ALA A 229 12.04 -27.61 -29.67
C ALA A 229 12.50 -26.30 -29.01
N SER A 230 13.64 -25.81 -29.47
CA SER A 230 14.19 -24.50 -29.11
C SER A 230 13.99 -23.49 -30.24
N GLY A 231 14.11 -22.21 -29.87
CA GLY A 231 13.97 -21.04 -30.73
C GLY A 231 12.65 -20.31 -30.54
N ALA A 232 12.72 -19.16 -29.88
CA ALA A 232 11.59 -18.26 -29.65
C ALA A 232 11.97 -16.81 -29.79
N PHE A 233 11.00 -15.93 -29.98
CA PHE A 233 11.20 -14.49 -29.88
C PHE A 233 11.14 -14.07 -28.42
N VAL A 234 12.19 -13.39 -27.95
CA VAL A 234 12.33 -12.94 -26.57
C VAL A 234 12.24 -11.42 -26.51
N ARG A 235 11.36 -10.89 -25.68
CA ARG A 235 11.20 -9.45 -25.46
C ARG A 235 12.40 -8.90 -24.71
N ARG A 236 12.94 -7.77 -25.14
CA ARG A 236 13.89 -6.99 -24.35
C ARG A 236 13.13 -6.26 -23.24
N ILE A 237 13.45 -6.64 -22.00
CA ILE A 237 12.88 -6.02 -20.80
C ILE A 237 13.79 -4.85 -20.39
N GLU A 238 13.21 -3.66 -20.29
CA GLU A 238 13.90 -2.46 -19.83
C GLU A 238 13.67 -2.24 -18.33
N ASN A 239 14.71 -1.79 -17.62
CA ASN A 239 14.66 -1.45 -16.19
C ASN A 239 14.06 -2.56 -15.31
N ASN A 240 14.23 -3.80 -15.69
CA ASN A 240 13.69 -4.97 -15.00
C ASN A 240 12.17 -4.87 -14.71
N THR A 241 11.41 -4.28 -15.64
CA THR A 241 9.97 -4.03 -15.50
C THR A 241 9.17 -4.74 -16.58
N VAL A 242 8.25 -5.60 -16.18
CA VAL A 242 7.28 -6.26 -17.07
C VAL A 242 5.93 -5.59 -16.89
N ARG A 243 5.31 -5.22 -17.99
CA ARG A 243 4.04 -4.48 -18.00
C ARG A 243 2.87 -5.38 -18.34
N LEU A 244 1.70 -5.07 -17.79
CA LEU A 244 0.48 -5.83 -18.06
C LEU A 244 0.12 -5.85 -19.55
N GLU A 245 0.34 -4.74 -20.24
CA GLU A 245 0.08 -4.61 -21.68
C GLU A 245 0.91 -5.58 -22.53
N TYR A 246 2.07 -6.03 -22.03
CA TYR A 246 2.90 -7.04 -22.73
C TYR A 246 2.17 -8.36 -22.93
N PHE A 247 1.16 -8.63 -22.09
CA PHE A 247 0.32 -9.82 -22.17
C PHE A 247 -1.06 -9.54 -22.82
N GLY A 248 -1.13 -8.50 -23.63
CA GLY A 248 -2.31 -8.21 -24.47
C GLY A 248 -3.48 -7.53 -23.75
N TRP A 249 -3.28 -7.02 -22.53
CA TRP A 249 -4.30 -6.25 -21.86
C TRP A 249 -4.58 -4.93 -22.59
N VAL A 250 -5.85 -4.61 -22.72
CA VAL A 250 -6.37 -3.34 -23.25
C VAL A 250 -7.46 -2.84 -22.30
N GLU A 251 -7.51 -1.54 -22.07
CA GLU A 251 -8.54 -0.94 -21.21
C GLU A 251 -9.95 -1.26 -21.73
N GLY A 252 -10.85 -1.63 -20.82
CA GLY A 252 -12.22 -2.05 -21.14
C GLY A 252 -12.38 -3.55 -21.40
N GLU A 253 -11.31 -4.29 -21.59
CA GLU A 253 -11.32 -5.76 -21.73
C GLU A 253 -11.06 -6.48 -20.40
N LEU A 254 -11.40 -7.76 -20.34
CA LEU A 254 -11.14 -8.59 -19.16
C LEU A 254 -9.63 -8.87 -19.03
N GLY A 255 -9.07 -8.49 -17.90
CA GLY A 255 -7.64 -8.58 -17.61
C GLY A 255 -7.21 -9.83 -16.83
N THR A 256 -8.11 -10.80 -16.56
CA THR A 256 -7.80 -11.94 -15.69
C THR A 256 -6.61 -12.78 -16.21
N ALA A 257 -6.63 -13.18 -17.47
CA ALA A 257 -5.54 -13.97 -18.04
C ALA A 257 -4.23 -13.17 -18.19
N PRO A 258 -4.23 -11.93 -18.72
CA PRO A 258 -3.06 -11.08 -18.75
C PRO A 258 -2.43 -10.85 -17.36
N LEU A 259 -3.24 -10.56 -16.36
CA LEU A 259 -2.77 -10.29 -15.00
C LEU A 259 -2.19 -11.56 -14.36
N ALA A 260 -2.84 -12.71 -14.49
CA ALA A 260 -2.32 -13.98 -14.00
C ALA A 260 -0.97 -14.31 -14.64
N MET A 261 -0.82 -14.04 -15.95
CA MET A 261 0.43 -14.27 -16.67
C MET A 261 1.52 -13.29 -16.24
N LEU A 262 1.23 -12.00 -16.13
CA LEU A 262 2.15 -10.99 -15.60
C LEU A 262 2.70 -11.41 -14.24
N LEU A 263 1.80 -11.80 -13.33
CA LEU A 263 2.17 -12.21 -11.98
C LEU A 263 2.97 -13.51 -11.96
N ARG A 264 2.67 -14.45 -12.85
CA ARG A 264 3.46 -15.67 -13.01
C ARG A 264 4.88 -15.37 -13.47
N GLU A 265 5.02 -14.55 -14.49
CA GLU A 265 6.30 -14.27 -15.15
C GLU A 265 7.23 -13.35 -14.35
N THR A 266 6.70 -12.63 -13.36
CA THR A 266 7.49 -11.73 -12.52
C THR A 266 7.91 -12.35 -11.19
N ARG A 267 7.47 -13.57 -10.90
CA ARG A 267 7.94 -14.32 -9.72
C ARG A 267 9.38 -14.76 -9.91
N SER A 268 10.18 -14.61 -8.86
CA SER A 268 11.50 -15.25 -8.80
C SER A 268 11.35 -16.58 -8.01
N ASN A 269 11.31 -17.71 -8.69
CA ASN A 269 11.42 -19.01 -8.04
C ASN A 269 12.86 -19.49 -8.15
N GLU A 270 13.49 -19.79 -7.02
CA GLU A 270 14.75 -20.52 -7.04
C GLU A 270 14.48 -21.91 -7.67
N GLY A 271 14.88 -22.10 -8.92
CA GLY A 271 14.77 -23.38 -9.61
C GLY A 271 14.14 -23.36 -11.01
N ASP A 272 13.26 -22.41 -11.32
CA ASP A 272 12.70 -22.21 -12.67
C ASP A 272 13.45 -21.06 -13.36
N GLY A 273 14.34 -21.38 -14.28
CA GLY A 273 15.21 -20.40 -14.97
C GLY A 273 14.49 -19.32 -15.82
N ALA A 274 13.18 -19.20 -15.69
CA ALA A 274 12.33 -18.26 -16.42
C ALA A 274 11.90 -17.04 -15.61
N ASN A 275 12.10 -17.03 -14.30
CA ASN A 275 11.59 -15.97 -13.44
C ASN A 275 12.63 -14.89 -13.19
N ILE A 276 12.49 -13.78 -13.84
CA ILE A 276 13.47 -12.67 -13.89
C ILE A 276 13.46 -11.76 -12.65
N GLY A 277 12.62 -12.03 -11.64
CA GLY A 277 12.52 -11.15 -10.46
C GLY A 277 12.19 -9.69 -10.83
N ALA A 278 11.42 -9.52 -11.89
CA ALA A 278 11.06 -8.21 -12.43
C ALA A 278 9.91 -7.58 -11.66
N VAL A 279 9.78 -6.26 -11.78
CA VAL A 279 8.61 -5.55 -11.27
C VAL A 279 7.42 -5.81 -12.19
N ALA A 280 6.33 -6.35 -11.64
CA ALA A 280 5.03 -6.43 -12.31
C ALA A 280 4.38 -5.04 -12.32
N MET A 281 4.41 -4.34 -13.43
CA MET A 281 3.89 -2.99 -13.52
C MET A 281 2.46 -3.00 -14.09
N LEU A 282 1.53 -2.47 -13.32
CA LEU A 282 0.14 -2.26 -13.71
C LEU A 282 -0.03 -0.88 -14.38
N PRO A 283 -0.78 -0.80 -15.47
CA PRO A 283 -0.97 0.46 -16.19
C PRO A 283 -1.90 1.43 -15.43
N PRO A 284 -1.87 2.72 -15.78
CA PRO A 284 -2.98 3.60 -15.47
C PRO A 284 -4.24 3.12 -16.21
N GLY A 285 -5.42 3.21 -15.58
CA GLY A 285 -6.69 2.72 -16.11
C GLY A 285 -7.28 1.61 -15.26
N THR A 286 -8.39 1.03 -15.70
CA THR A 286 -9.15 0.03 -14.96
C THR A 286 -8.88 -1.38 -15.48
N VAL A 287 -8.20 -2.19 -14.66
CA VAL A 287 -7.95 -3.61 -14.90
C VAL A 287 -9.11 -4.41 -14.28
N ARG A 288 -10.07 -4.83 -15.10
CA ARG A 288 -11.18 -5.71 -14.69
C ARG A 288 -10.67 -7.14 -14.60
N THR A 289 -10.85 -7.81 -13.47
CA THR A 289 -10.32 -9.17 -13.28
C THR A 289 -11.14 -9.98 -12.28
N GLY A 290 -11.13 -11.29 -12.43
CA GLY A 290 -11.54 -12.22 -11.38
C GLY A 290 -10.53 -12.31 -10.24
N PRO A 291 -10.72 -13.23 -9.29
CA PRO A 291 -9.77 -13.47 -8.20
C PRO A 291 -8.37 -13.81 -8.71
N VAL A 292 -7.35 -13.30 -8.01
CA VAL A 292 -5.94 -13.42 -8.41
C VAL A 292 -5.10 -13.96 -7.27
N THR A 293 -4.19 -14.87 -7.57
CA THR A 293 -3.20 -15.38 -6.63
C THR A 293 -1.87 -14.67 -6.82
N LEU A 294 -1.39 -14.04 -5.75
CA LEU A 294 -0.08 -13.42 -5.66
C LEU A 294 1.01 -14.47 -5.40
N GLY A 295 2.24 -14.16 -5.73
CA GLY A 295 3.35 -15.10 -5.63
C GLY A 295 4.45 -14.67 -4.67
N SER A 296 5.38 -15.60 -4.41
CA SER A 296 6.61 -15.31 -3.66
C SER A 296 7.62 -14.52 -4.51
N ASN A 297 8.51 -13.80 -3.83
CA ASN A 297 9.58 -13.00 -4.44
C ASN A 297 9.05 -12.06 -5.54
N GLN A 298 7.94 -11.39 -5.29
CA GLN A 298 7.18 -10.61 -6.27
C GLN A 298 7.09 -9.15 -5.86
N ILE A 299 7.31 -8.26 -6.83
CA ILE A 299 7.12 -6.82 -6.70
C ILE A 299 6.02 -6.41 -7.67
N ILE A 300 4.95 -5.81 -7.15
CA ILE A 300 3.83 -5.29 -7.94
C ILE A 300 3.84 -3.77 -7.82
N GLY A 301 3.93 -3.08 -8.94
CA GLY A 301 3.88 -1.64 -9.03
C GLY A 301 2.57 -1.14 -9.65
N GLY A 302 2.08 -0.02 -9.16
CA GLY A 302 0.92 0.68 -9.72
C GLY A 302 1.11 2.20 -9.74
N THR A 303 0.08 2.93 -10.11
CA THR A 303 0.02 4.39 -10.11
C THR A 303 -1.27 4.87 -9.46
N SER A 304 -1.38 6.15 -9.14
CA SER A 304 -2.62 6.75 -8.61
C SER A 304 -3.84 6.65 -9.55
N ARG A 305 -3.63 6.31 -10.82
CA ARG A 305 -4.68 6.06 -11.81
C ARG A 305 -4.92 4.59 -12.09
N THR A 306 -4.21 3.69 -11.43
CA THR A 306 -4.39 2.25 -11.56
C THR A 306 -5.54 1.80 -10.68
N ILE A 307 -6.53 1.14 -11.26
CA ILE A 307 -7.67 0.54 -10.57
C ILE A 307 -7.71 -0.93 -10.92
N ILE A 308 -7.56 -1.81 -9.94
CA ILE A 308 -7.88 -3.23 -10.09
C ILE A 308 -9.34 -3.40 -9.67
N LEU A 309 -10.20 -3.76 -10.59
CA LEU A 309 -11.65 -3.89 -10.36
C LEU A 309 -12.07 -5.35 -10.43
N GLN A 310 -12.70 -5.84 -9.38
CA GLN A 310 -13.32 -7.15 -9.37
C GLN A 310 -14.39 -7.22 -10.46
N GLU A 311 -14.28 -8.18 -11.36
CA GLU A 311 -15.29 -8.43 -12.38
C GLU A 311 -16.55 -9.01 -11.74
N PRO A 312 -17.74 -8.45 -12.04
CA PRO A 312 -19.02 -8.96 -11.56
C PRO A 312 -19.20 -10.45 -11.82
N GLY A 313 -19.80 -11.16 -10.86
CA GLY A 313 -20.10 -12.59 -10.97
C GLY A 313 -18.90 -13.54 -10.92
N THR A 314 -17.68 -13.04 -10.76
CA THR A 314 -16.46 -13.88 -10.71
C THR A 314 -16.14 -14.42 -9.33
N VAL A 315 -16.67 -13.83 -8.27
CA VAL A 315 -16.53 -14.32 -6.89
C VAL A 315 -17.76 -15.14 -6.53
N VAL A 316 -17.57 -16.44 -6.38
CA VAL A 316 -18.65 -17.41 -6.10
C VAL A 316 -18.42 -18.06 -4.75
N GLY A 317 -19.45 -18.11 -3.87
CA GLY A 317 -19.33 -18.71 -2.55
C GLY A 317 -18.96 -17.73 -1.43
N ASP A 318 -18.94 -18.22 -0.20
CA ASP A 318 -18.78 -17.38 0.98
C ASP A 318 -17.32 -17.07 1.36
N VAL A 319 -16.37 -17.85 0.86
CA VAL A 319 -14.93 -17.69 1.14
C VAL A 319 -14.17 -17.65 -0.18
N GLN A 320 -14.08 -16.49 -0.76
CA GLN A 320 -13.25 -16.28 -1.96
C GLN A 320 -12.64 -14.88 -1.94
N PRO A 321 -11.42 -14.74 -1.41
CA PRO A 321 -10.72 -13.48 -1.41
C PRO A 321 -10.33 -13.07 -2.85
N PHE A 322 -10.19 -11.76 -3.07
CA PHE A 322 -9.90 -11.21 -4.39
C PHE A 322 -8.42 -11.27 -4.74
N LEU A 323 -7.55 -10.67 -3.93
CA LEU A 323 -6.09 -10.80 -4.06
C LEU A 323 -5.57 -11.68 -2.92
N THR A 324 -5.06 -12.86 -3.25
CA THR A 324 -4.66 -13.86 -2.26
C THR A 324 -3.16 -14.10 -2.26
N ALA A 325 -2.52 -13.95 -1.09
CA ALA A 325 -1.16 -14.39 -0.83
C ALA A 325 -1.18 -15.48 0.25
N ALA A 326 -1.28 -16.75 -0.15
CA ALA A 326 -1.31 -17.88 0.77
C ALA A 326 0.07 -18.57 0.81
N GLY A 327 0.72 -18.54 1.99
CA GLY A 327 2.05 -19.11 2.20
C GLY A 327 3.18 -18.41 1.43
N GLN A 328 2.93 -17.23 0.88
CA GLN A 328 3.90 -16.53 0.04
C GLN A 328 4.95 -15.80 0.87
N VAL A 329 6.15 -15.65 0.30
CA VAL A 329 7.32 -15.03 0.97
C VAL A 329 7.90 -13.93 0.08
N ASN A 330 8.34 -12.82 0.68
CA ASN A 330 8.93 -11.66 -0.02
C ASN A 330 7.97 -11.04 -1.06
N LEU A 331 6.79 -10.65 -0.63
CA LEU A 331 5.80 -9.95 -1.47
C LEU A 331 5.86 -8.44 -1.19
N MET A 332 5.95 -7.66 -2.25
CA MET A 332 5.90 -6.19 -2.17
C MET A 332 4.83 -5.65 -3.13
N ILE A 333 3.92 -4.83 -2.61
CA ILE A 333 2.93 -4.09 -3.41
C ILE A 333 3.16 -2.59 -3.21
N MET A 334 3.63 -1.91 -4.26
CA MET A 334 3.92 -0.48 -4.29
C MET A 334 2.84 0.23 -5.10
N GLY A 335 1.73 0.58 -4.44
CA GLY A 335 0.53 1.06 -5.11
C GLY A 335 0.65 2.48 -5.65
N ASN A 336 1.41 3.36 -5.00
CA ASN A 336 1.51 4.78 -5.35
C ASN A 336 0.13 5.46 -5.52
N GLY A 337 -0.83 5.08 -4.67
CA GLY A 337 -2.22 5.52 -4.75
C GLY A 337 -3.16 4.62 -5.57
N MET A 338 -2.70 3.45 -5.98
CA MET A 338 -3.51 2.43 -6.67
C MET A 338 -4.74 2.03 -5.85
N GLN A 339 -5.84 1.74 -6.55
CA GLN A 339 -7.08 1.25 -5.95
C GLN A 339 -7.33 -0.22 -6.29
N VAL A 340 -7.86 -0.94 -5.32
CA VAL A 340 -8.37 -2.31 -5.45
C VAL A 340 -9.84 -2.27 -5.06
N ASN A 341 -10.72 -2.42 -6.02
CA ASN A 341 -12.15 -2.22 -5.86
C ASN A 341 -12.93 -3.52 -6.00
N GLY A 342 -13.78 -3.81 -5.03
CA GLY A 342 -14.65 -4.97 -5.01
C GLY A 342 -16.06 -4.67 -5.51
N GLN A 343 -16.93 -5.69 -5.42
CA GLN A 343 -18.35 -5.65 -5.77
C GLN A 343 -19.21 -5.93 -4.53
N LYS A 344 -19.17 -5.03 -3.55
CA LYS A 344 -19.85 -5.19 -2.25
C LYS A 344 -21.33 -5.56 -2.38
N ASN A 345 -22.01 -5.04 -3.40
CA ASN A 345 -23.45 -5.23 -3.59
C ASN A 345 -23.83 -6.60 -4.14
N GLU A 346 -22.89 -7.39 -4.64
CA GLU A 346 -23.17 -8.71 -5.22
C GLU A 346 -23.36 -9.81 -4.17
N ALA A 347 -23.00 -9.56 -2.93
CA ALA A 347 -23.07 -10.57 -1.90
C ALA A 347 -23.86 -10.09 -0.68
N THR A 348 -24.82 -10.89 -0.28
CA THR A 348 -25.60 -10.70 0.95
C THR A 348 -25.07 -11.50 2.14
N SER A 349 -24.11 -12.42 1.90
CA SER A 349 -23.46 -13.27 2.91
C SER A 349 -21.99 -13.51 2.49
N GLY A 350 -21.14 -13.88 3.42
CA GLY A 350 -19.74 -14.29 3.14
C GLY A 350 -18.71 -13.49 3.92
N GLU A 351 -18.32 -13.99 5.07
CA GLU A 351 -17.24 -13.39 5.88
C GLU A 351 -15.87 -13.43 5.18
N GLY A 352 -15.64 -14.38 4.26
CA GLY A 352 -14.37 -14.64 3.61
C GLY A 352 -14.14 -13.92 2.31
N ARG A 353 -14.95 -12.93 1.93
CA ARG A 353 -14.79 -12.16 0.67
C ARG A 353 -13.90 -10.94 0.89
N TYR A 354 -12.63 -11.20 1.14
CA TYR A 354 -11.62 -10.18 1.42
C TYR A 354 -11.13 -9.48 0.16
N GLY A 355 -10.76 -8.21 0.29
CA GLY A 355 -10.08 -7.48 -0.77
C GLY A 355 -8.65 -7.99 -0.97
N ILE A 356 -7.83 -7.90 0.06
CA ILE A 356 -6.49 -8.47 0.10
C ILE A 356 -6.41 -9.46 1.26
N PHE A 357 -5.98 -10.68 0.96
CA PHE A 357 -5.93 -11.76 1.93
C PHE A 357 -4.51 -12.31 2.06
N LEU A 358 -3.88 -12.01 3.19
CA LEU A 358 -2.58 -12.55 3.55
C LEU A 358 -2.82 -13.75 4.49
N TYR A 359 -2.50 -14.95 4.04
CA TYR A 359 -2.69 -16.19 4.80
C TYR A 359 -1.37 -16.92 4.97
N GLY A 360 -0.80 -16.87 6.16
CA GLY A 360 0.52 -17.47 6.42
C GLY A 360 1.66 -16.87 5.59
N ALA A 361 1.46 -15.65 5.08
CA ALA A 361 2.43 -14.96 4.25
C ALA A 361 3.55 -14.34 5.10
N LYS A 362 4.79 -14.30 4.56
CA LYS A 362 5.96 -13.82 5.29
C LYS A 362 6.72 -12.75 4.51
N LYS A 363 7.29 -11.78 5.23
CA LYS A 363 8.05 -10.65 4.65
C LYS A 363 7.23 -9.91 3.58
N VAL A 364 6.10 -9.37 3.99
CA VAL A 364 5.15 -8.66 3.12
C VAL A 364 5.23 -7.16 3.37
N LEU A 365 5.33 -6.38 2.29
CA LEU A 365 5.15 -4.93 2.31
C LEU A 365 4.00 -4.56 1.36
N ILE A 366 2.99 -3.85 1.89
CA ILE A 366 1.94 -3.21 1.08
C ILE A 366 1.95 -1.73 1.40
N GLN A 367 2.12 -0.92 0.37
CA GLN A 367 2.30 0.53 0.53
C GLN A 367 1.44 1.32 -0.46
N ASP A 368 0.81 2.41 0.02
CA ASP A 368 0.05 3.37 -0.78
C ASP A 368 -1.06 2.72 -1.64
N VAL A 369 -1.85 1.85 -1.04
CA VAL A 369 -2.97 1.14 -1.68
C VAL A 369 -4.29 1.50 -1.01
N THR A 370 -5.34 1.69 -1.81
CA THR A 370 -6.70 1.83 -1.31
C THR A 370 -7.53 0.59 -1.68
N VAL A 371 -8.18 -0.03 -0.69
CA VAL A 371 -8.98 -1.25 -0.84
C VAL A 371 -10.44 -0.92 -0.54
N ASN A 372 -11.28 -0.94 -1.56
CA ASN A 372 -12.66 -0.44 -1.46
C ASN A 372 -13.71 -1.50 -1.77
N SER A 373 -14.85 -1.39 -1.09
CA SER A 373 -16.13 -1.99 -1.52
C SER A 373 -16.13 -3.51 -1.65
N PHE A 374 -15.42 -4.20 -0.78
CA PHE A 374 -15.54 -5.66 -0.64
C PHE A 374 -16.66 -6.03 0.33
N SER A 375 -17.34 -7.15 0.11
CA SER A 375 -18.43 -7.58 0.97
C SER A 375 -17.96 -8.14 2.33
N GLY A 376 -16.74 -8.65 2.40
CA GLY A 376 -16.03 -9.01 3.63
C GLY A 376 -15.12 -7.90 4.15
N ASP A 377 -13.93 -8.28 4.63
CA ASP A 377 -12.92 -7.33 5.11
C ASP A 377 -12.13 -6.70 3.94
N GLY A 378 -11.66 -5.49 4.12
CA GLY A 378 -10.79 -4.85 3.15
C GLY A 378 -9.45 -5.58 3.04
N LEU A 379 -8.74 -5.72 4.17
CA LEU A 379 -7.46 -6.43 4.24
C LEU A 379 -7.41 -7.32 5.48
N ALA A 380 -7.08 -8.59 5.30
CA ALA A 380 -6.91 -9.54 6.38
C ALA A 380 -5.49 -10.10 6.45
N VAL A 381 -4.92 -10.11 7.67
CA VAL A 381 -3.63 -10.72 8.01
C VAL A 381 -3.92 -11.91 8.93
N THR A 382 -3.81 -13.12 8.40
CA THR A 382 -4.24 -14.34 9.08
C THR A 382 -3.37 -15.54 8.74
N GLY A 383 -3.78 -16.72 9.16
CA GLY A 383 -3.09 -17.98 8.92
C GLY A 383 -3.70 -19.08 9.78
N ASN A 384 -3.16 -20.27 9.66
CA ASN A 384 -3.50 -21.34 10.60
C ASN A 384 -2.48 -21.39 11.75
N VAL A 385 -2.73 -22.30 12.70
CA VAL A 385 -1.91 -22.46 13.92
C VAL A 385 -0.42 -22.73 13.62
N SER A 386 -0.12 -23.47 12.55
CA SER A 386 1.25 -23.82 12.17
C SER A 386 1.89 -22.80 11.21
N ALA A 387 1.11 -21.91 10.61
CA ALA A 387 1.56 -20.94 9.61
C ALA A 387 0.91 -19.57 9.86
N PRO A 388 1.33 -18.82 10.89
CA PRO A 388 0.95 -17.41 11.04
C PRO A 388 1.58 -16.55 9.95
N CYS A 389 1.01 -15.38 9.68
CA CYS A 389 1.73 -14.35 8.95
C CYS A 389 2.93 -13.84 9.76
N GLU A 390 4.06 -13.58 9.10
CA GLU A 390 5.27 -13.07 9.76
C GLU A 390 5.88 -11.90 9.00
N ASP A 391 6.41 -10.89 9.72
CA ASP A 391 7.09 -9.74 9.13
C ASP A 391 6.20 -9.00 8.10
N VAL A 392 4.97 -8.69 8.48
CA VAL A 392 4.02 -7.95 7.64
C VAL A 392 4.11 -6.46 7.93
N ARG A 393 4.27 -5.66 6.89
CA ARG A 393 4.27 -4.21 6.98
C ARG A 393 3.25 -3.61 6.03
N LEU A 394 2.31 -2.87 6.59
CA LEU A 394 1.31 -2.10 5.85
C LEU A 394 1.58 -0.61 6.07
N GLU A 395 1.78 0.15 5.00
CA GLU A 395 2.07 1.59 5.08
C GLU A 395 1.10 2.40 4.23
N ARG A 396 0.42 3.37 4.85
CA ARG A 396 -0.53 4.25 4.16
C ARG A 396 -1.54 3.48 3.31
N VAL A 397 -1.99 2.35 3.85
CA VAL A 397 -3.08 1.56 3.25
C VAL A 397 -4.40 2.11 3.76
N THR A 398 -5.33 2.36 2.86
CA THR A 398 -6.70 2.76 3.19
C THR A 398 -7.67 1.65 2.83
N CYS A 399 -8.48 1.21 3.79
CA CYS A 399 -9.60 0.30 3.53
C CYS A 399 -10.91 1.04 3.76
N ASN A 400 -11.76 1.10 2.74
CA ASN A 400 -12.92 1.99 2.74
C ASN A 400 -14.17 1.30 2.19
N PHE A 401 -15.34 1.58 2.75
CA PHE A 401 -16.66 1.05 2.36
C PHE A 401 -16.77 -0.49 2.31
N ASN A 402 -15.96 -1.21 3.08
CA ASN A 402 -16.04 -2.67 3.11
C ASN A 402 -17.24 -3.14 3.97
N GLY A 403 -17.73 -4.32 3.69
CA GLY A 403 -18.97 -4.85 4.29
C GLY A 403 -18.81 -5.34 5.72
N ARG A 404 -17.61 -5.79 6.10
CA ARG A 404 -17.30 -6.27 7.46
C ARG A 404 -16.27 -5.33 8.11
N ASN A 405 -15.00 -5.65 8.12
CA ASN A 405 -13.97 -4.80 8.71
C ASN A 405 -13.13 -4.10 7.66
N ALA A 406 -12.51 -2.97 8.01
CA ALA A 406 -11.49 -2.42 7.13
C ALA A 406 -10.20 -3.25 7.20
N PHE A 407 -9.68 -3.48 8.41
CA PHE A 407 -8.50 -4.32 8.65
C PHE A 407 -8.79 -5.38 9.70
N SER A 408 -8.34 -6.61 9.45
CA SER A 408 -8.35 -7.69 10.43
C SER A 408 -6.96 -8.28 10.62
N VAL A 409 -6.49 -8.34 11.87
CA VAL A 409 -5.26 -9.04 12.25
C VAL A 409 -5.64 -10.21 13.15
N ILE A 410 -5.53 -11.42 12.61
CA ILE A 410 -6.10 -12.63 13.22
C ILE A 410 -5.00 -13.57 13.73
N ASN A 411 -3.93 -13.74 12.94
CA ASN A 411 -2.82 -14.62 13.30
C ASN A 411 -1.52 -14.10 12.69
N ALA A 412 -0.72 -13.43 13.49
CA ALA A 412 0.49 -12.80 13.00
C ALA A 412 1.57 -12.67 14.08
N LYS A 413 2.83 -12.69 13.60
CA LYS A 413 4.03 -12.31 14.35
C LYS A 413 4.73 -11.18 13.64
N ARG A 414 5.09 -10.12 14.36
CA ARG A 414 5.78 -8.94 13.83
C ARG A 414 5.02 -8.27 12.67
N ALA A 415 3.76 -7.90 12.93
CA ALA A 415 2.96 -7.12 11.99
C ALA A 415 2.93 -5.65 12.39
N THR A 416 3.24 -4.76 11.44
CA THR A 416 3.28 -3.31 11.67
C THR A 416 2.41 -2.58 10.66
N LEU A 417 1.45 -1.81 11.15
CA LEU A 417 0.57 -0.95 10.38
C LEU A 417 0.96 0.51 10.64
N VAL A 418 1.37 1.25 9.62
CA VAL A 418 1.82 2.64 9.75
C VAL A 418 0.94 3.56 8.92
N ASN A 419 0.33 4.55 9.55
CA ASN A 419 -0.53 5.53 8.90
C ASN A 419 -1.63 4.90 8.04
N CYS A 420 -2.12 3.73 8.45
CA CYS A 420 -3.23 3.05 7.79
C CYS A 420 -4.57 3.65 8.20
N ARG A 421 -5.55 3.62 7.31
CA ARG A 421 -6.86 4.22 7.54
C ARG A 421 -8.00 3.24 7.23
N GLY A 422 -8.88 2.99 8.23
CA GLY A 422 -10.08 2.16 8.10
C GLY A 422 -11.35 3.00 8.15
N THR A 423 -12.14 3.05 7.07
CA THR A 423 -13.27 3.98 7.01
C THR A 423 -14.54 3.36 6.46
N ASN A 424 -15.69 3.87 6.94
CA ASN A 424 -17.02 3.63 6.40
C ASN A 424 -17.41 2.15 6.26
N THR A 425 -16.96 1.29 7.16
CA THR A 425 -17.33 -0.12 7.13
C THR A 425 -18.82 -0.28 7.44
N ASN A 426 -19.50 -1.09 6.62
CA ASN A 426 -20.92 -1.43 6.76
C ASN A 426 -21.89 -0.25 6.98
N THR A 427 -21.56 0.95 6.51
CA THR A 427 -22.39 2.16 6.73
C THR A 427 -23.75 2.08 6.05
N ASN A 428 -23.90 1.28 5.01
CA ASN A 428 -25.11 1.14 4.22
C ASN A 428 -25.90 -0.13 4.53
N GLY A 429 -25.44 -0.95 5.49
CA GLY A 429 -26.06 -2.26 5.75
C GLY A 429 -25.97 -3.25 4.57
N ILE A 430 -25.29 -2.86 3.50
CA ILE A 430 -25.07 -3.67 2.29
C ILE A 430 -23.72 -4.35 2.44
N GLY A 431 -23.71 -5.66 2.29
CA GLY A 431 -22.53 -6.50 2.48
C GLY A 431 -22.78 -7.57 3.50
N ALA A 432 -22.00 -8.57 3.42
CA ALA A 432 -22.27 -9.93 3.81
C ALA A 432 -22.43 -10.24 5.27
N SER A 433 -22.34 -9.35 6.17
CA SER A 433 -22.31 -9.81 7.55
C SER A 433 -23.36 -9.14 8.44
N ALA A 434 -24.44 -9.89 8.70
CA ALA A 434 -25.29 -9.62 9.87
C ALA A 434 -24.49 -9.66 11.19
N ASN A 435 -23.29 -10.25 11.16
CA ASN A 435 -22.48 -10.61 12.32
C ASN A 435 -21.17 -9.82 12.39
N GLY A 436 -21.17 -8.49 12.28
CA GLY A 436 -19.97 -7.62 12.41
C GLY A 436 -18.73 -8.27 13.00
N PRO A 437 -17.67 -7.58 13.33
CA PRO A 437 -17.59 -6.36 14.16
C PRO A 437 -17.74 -5.02 13.44
N TRP A 438 -17.68 -4.94 12.10
CA TRP A 438 -17.82 -3.71 11.31
C TRP A 438 -16.84 -2.60 11.72
N ALA A 439 -15.70 -2.99 12.22
CA ALA A 439 -14.72 -2.07 12.80
C ALA A 439 -13.73 -1.53 11.77
N GLY A 440 -13.10 -0.41 12.11
CA GLY A 440 -11.98 0.12 11.34
C GLY A 440 -10.79 -0.83 11.40
N PHE A 441 -10.44 -1.27 12.60
CA PHE A 441 -9.36 -2.24 12.84
C PHE A 441 -9.83 -3.28 13.85
N VAL A 442 -9.62 -4.55 13.55
CA VAL A 442 -9.90 -5.67 14.45
C VAL A 442 -8.62 -6.44 14.73
N ILE A 443 -8.37 -6.65 16.00
CA ILE A 443 -7.32 -7.52 16.52
C ILE A 443 -8.05 -8.70 17.19
N GLU A 444 -8.13 -9.82 16.48
CA GLU A 444 -9.03 -10.93 16.85
C GLU A 444 -8.39 -12.27 16.45
N PRO A 445 -7.68 -12.96 17.37
CA PRO A 445 -7.25 -14.32 17.08
C PRO A 445 -8.47 -15.25 17.02
N ASN A 446 -8.44 -16.24 16.14
CA ASN A 446 -9.45 -17.27 16.13
C ASN A 446 -9.46 -18.05 17.47
N GLU A 447 -10.60 -18.63 17.81
CA GLU A 447 -10.73 -19.46 19.00
C GLU A 447 -9.77 -20.66 18.96
N GLY A 448 -9.16 -20.96 20.09
CA GLY A 448 -8.29 -22.11 20.28
C GLY A 448 -6.84 -21.75 20.59
N SER A 449 -6.04 -22.78 20.91
CA SER A 449 -4.63 -22.61 21.20
C SER A 449 -3.79 -22.48 19.91
N GLY A 450 -2.78 -21.63 19.92
CA GLY A 450 -1.78 -21.56 18.85
C GLY A 450 -1.96 -20.43 17.83
N TYR A 451 -2.98 -19.58 17.97
CA TYR A 451 -3.04 -18.34 17.20
C TYR A 451 -2.18 -17.26 17.86
N PHE A 452 -1.44 -16.51 17.07
CA PHE A 452 -0.45 -15.55 17.54
C PHE A 452 -0.88 -14.11 17.26
N LEU A 453 -0.77 -13.26 18.28
CA LEU A 453 -0.79 -11.79 18.14
C LEU A 453 0.50 -11.26 18.80
N GLU A 454 1.64 -11.65 18.22
CA GLU A 454 2.96 -11.37 18.78
C GLU A 454 3.60 -10.21 18.05
N ASP A 455 3.93 -9.14 18.80
CA ASP A 455 4.57 -7.92 18.27
C ASP A 455 3.76 -7.25 17.16
N ILE A 456 2.49 -6.99 17.43
CA ILE A 456 1.59 -6.26 16.55
C ILE A 456 1.69 -4.76 16.86
N ASN A 457 2.01 -3.95 15.87
CA ASN A 457 2.21 -2.51 16.03
C ASN A 457 1.29 -1.70 15.11
N LEU A 458 0.49 -0.78 15.69
CA LEU A 458 -0.30 0.21 14.97
C LEU A 458 0.27 1.60 15.27
N ILE A 459 0.78 2.31 14.27
CA ILE A 459 1.47 3.58 14.44
C ILE A 459 0.80 4.65 13.58
N GLY A 460 0.22 5.68 14.21
CA GLY A 460 -0.44 6.77 13.50
C GLY A 460 -1.65 6.34 12.66
N CYS A 461 -2.22 5.17 12.96
CA CYS A 461 -3.40 4.67 12.25
C CYS A 461 -4.66 5.46 12.63
N SER A 462 -5.63 5.51 11.71
CA SER A 462 -6.89 6.24 11.93
C SER A 462 -8.11 5.48 11.42
N SER A 463 -9.24 5.75 12.07
CA SER A 463 -10.54 5.23 11.67
C SER A 463 -11.58 6.33 11.60
N GLU A 464 -12.55 6.20 10.69
CA GLU A 464 -13.63 7.17 10.56
C GLU A 464 -14.90 6.56 10.00
N GLY A 465 -16.04 6.86 10.64
CA GLY A 465 -17.36 6.57 10.10
C GLY A 465 -17.71 5.08 10.01
N ASN A 466 -17.06 4.23 10.78
CA ASN A 466 -17.35 2.79 10.79
C ASN A 466 -18.62 2.47 11.58
N ALA A 467 -19.35 1.44 11.18
CA ALA A 467 -20.52 1.01 11.93
C ALA A 467 -20.11 0.35 13.26
N GLY A 468 -18.97 -0.32 13.31
CA GLY A 468 -18.36 -0.85 14.53
C GLY A 468 -17.40 0.12 15.21
N SER A 469 -16.57 -0.39 16.12
CA SER A 469 -15.54 0.40 16.79
C SER A 469 -14.46 0.88 15.82
N GLY A 470 -13.80 1.98 16.13
CA GLY A 470 -12.63 2.41 15.37
C GLY A 470 -11.51 1.39 15.46
N LEU A 471 -11.17 0.97 16.67
CA LEU A 471 -10.25 -0.15 16.95
C LEU A 471 -10.94 -1.13 17.90
N GLN A 472 -10.97 -2.39 17.54
CA GLN A 472 -11.58 -3.44 18.36
C GLN A 472 -10.60 -4.56 18.68
N PHE A 473 -10.53 -4.90 19.95
CA PHE A 473 -9.87 -6.10 20.45
C PHE A 473 -10.93 -7.12 20.81
N THR A 474 -10.97 -8.23 20.09
CA THR A 474 -11.80 -9.39 20.41
C THR A 474 -10.86 -10.55 20.63
N ILE A 475 -10.48 -10.79 21.87
CA ILE A 475 -9.48 -11.81 22.22
C ILE A 475 -10.17 -12.92 23.00
N PRO A 476 -10.65 -13.93 22.30
CA PRO A 476 -11.18 -15.13 22.94
C PRO A 476 -10.02 -15.93 23.56
N ASN A 477 -10.36 -17.05 24.15
CA ASN A 477 -9.41 -17.94 24.79
C ASN A 477 -8.21 -18.29 23.87
N SER A 478 -7.05 -17.74 24.18
CA SER A 478 -5.78 -18.06 23.51
C SER A 478 -4.70 -18.33 24.56
N ASN A 479 -4.00 -19.45 24.42
CA ASN A 479 -2.84 -19.75 25.25
C ASN A 479 -1.55 -19.11 24.73
N SER A 480 -1.61 -18.44 23.56
CA SER A 480 -0.46 -17.78 22.96
C SER A 480 -0.30 -16.36 23.50
N PRO A 481 0.94 -15.83 23.56
CA PRO A 481 1.18 -14.47 23.98
C PRO A 481 0.46 -13.45 23.08
N VAL A 482 -0.15 -12.44 23.71
CA VAL A 482 -0.73 -11.30 23.00
C VAL A 482 0.11 -10.06 23.29
N THR A 483 0.86 -9.61 22.30
CA THR A 483 1.69 -8.40 22.41
C THR A 483 1.28 -7.43 21.33
N VAL A 484 0.59 -6.35 21.72
CA VAL A 484 0.08 -5.33 20.81
C VAL A 484 0.46 -3.95 21.31
N ARG A 485 0.99 -3.12 20.43
CA ARG A 485 1.33 -1.71 20.70
C ARG A 485 0.61 -0.80 19.73
N VAL A 486 -0.03 0.22 20.27
CA VAL A 486 -0.78 1.21 19.48
C VAL A 486 -0.29 2.61 19.87
N TYR A 487 0.16 3.38 18.90
CA TYR A 487 0.68 4.73 19.09
C TYR A 487 -0.07 5.74 18.25
N GLY A 488 -0.67 6.75 18.90
CA GLY A 488 -1.31 7.87 18.22
C GLY A 488 -2.50 7.47 17.35
N PHE A 489 -3.27 6.48 17.78
CA PHE A 489 -4.48 6.05 17.06
C PHE A 489 -5.55 7.14 17.11
N GLN A 490 -6.17 7.41 15.98
CA GLN A 490 -7.25 8.39 15.86
C GLN A 490 -8.54 7.70 15.42
N SER A 491 -9.64 7.96 16.15
CA SER A 491 -10.98 7.46 15.81
C SER A 491 -11.94 8.64 15.71
N ARG A 492 -12.73 8.68 14.64
CA ARG A 492 -13.73 9.72 14.46
C ARG A 492 -15.05 9.15 13.95
N ARG A 493 -16.15 9.51 14.61
CA ARG A 493 -17.52 9.12 14.21
C ARG A 493 -17.70 7.61 13.99
N ASP A 494 -16.99 6.80 14.75
CA ASP A 494 -17.14 5.35 14.71
C ASP A 494 -18.26 4.88 15.63
N GLY A 495 -18.85 3.70 15.36
CA GLY A 495 -19.84 3.05 16.20
C GLY A 495 -21.29 3.37 15.88
N SER A 496 -21.62 3.73 14.62
CA SER A 496 -23.00 4.06 14.23
C SER A 496 -23.96 2.85 14.27
N GLY A 497 -23.47 1.64 14.12
CA GLY A 497 -24.23 0.40 14.24
C GLY A 497 -24.52 0.01 15.70
N THR A 498 -25.36 -0.98 15.88
CA THR A 498 -25.67 -1.56 17.19
C THR A 498 -25.11 -2.97 17.25
N GLN A 499 -24.07 -3.17 18.02
CA GLN A 499 -23.52 -4.48 18.30
C GLN A 499 -23.43 -4.73 19.80
N TYR A 500 -23.61 -5.99 20.20
CA TYR A 500 -23.42 -6.40 21.59
C TYR A 500 -24.21 -5.54 22.59
N GLY A 501 -25.47 -5.22 22.27
CA GLY A 501 -26.37 -4.51 23.16
C GLY A 501 -26.15 -3.03 23.32
N GLY A 502 -25.37 -2.37 22.42
CA GLY A 502 -25.15 -0.93 22.48
C GLY A 502 -24.39 -0.39 21.27
N LYS A 503 -24.31 0.93 21.16
CA LYS A 503 -23.46 1.60 20.18
C LYS A 503 -21.99 1.29 20.49
N CYS A 504 -21.21 0.98 19.47
CA CYS A 504 -19.78 0.86 19.59
C CYS A 504 -19.12 2.25 19.71
N GLY A 505 -17.90 2.30 20.18
CA GLY A 505 -17.18 3.55 20.39
C GLY A 505 -15.85 3.63 19.62
N GLY A 506 -14.99 4.50 20.07
CA GLY A 506 -13.69 4.68 19.45
C GLY A 506 -12.80 3.44 19.59
N ILE A 507 -12.63 2.94 20.82
CA ILE A 507 -11.82 1.74 21.12
C ILE A 507 -12.65 0.75 21.93
N GLY A 508 -12.78 -0.49 21.45
CA GLY A 508 -13.52 -1.55 22.10
C GLY A 508 -12.64 -2.73 22.50
N PHE A 509 -12.74 -3.15 23.77
CA PHE A 509 -12.23 -4.42 24.27
C PHE A 509 -13.44 -5.30 24.52
N ILE A 510 -13.69 -6.22 23.59
CA ILE A 510 -14.92 -6.99 23.56
C ILE A 510 -14.58 -8.46 23.70
N TYR A 511 -15.19 -9.10 24.70
CA TYR A 511 -15.13 -10.52 24.84
C TYR A 511 -16.23 -11.16 23.97
N GLY A 512 -15.84 -12.01 23.04
CA GLY A 512 -16.76 -12.74 22.18
C GLY A 512 -17.23 -14.04 22.85
N GLY A 513 -18.43 -14.04 23.34
CA GLY A 513 -19.24 -15.24 23.66
C GLY A 513 -18.62 -16.36 24.48
N GLY A 514 -18.82 -16.33 25.80
CA GLY A 514 -18.95 -17.54 26.61
C GLY A 514 -17.71 -18.34 27.01
N ILE A 515 -16.51 -18.03 26.53
CA ILE A 515 -15.30 -18.80 26.84
C ILE A 515 -14.32 -17.95 27.65
N THR A 516 -14.33 -18.18 28.96
CA THR A 516 -13.31 -17.62 29.85
C THR A 516 -11.94 -18.22 29.54
N PRO A 517 -10.86 -17.42 29.43
CA PRO A 517 -9.50 -17.96 29.36
C PRO A 517 -9.25 -18.90 30.56
N PRO A 518 -8.87 -20.18 30.36
CA PRO A 518 -8.70 -21.13 31.46
C PRO A 518 -7.51 -20.75 32.33
N VAL A 519 -6.55 -20.02 31.79
CA VAL A 519 -5.33 -19.57 32.47
C VAL A 519 -5.11 -18.07 32.19
N ASN A 520 -4.26 -17.43 32.96
CA ASN A 520 -3.85 -16.05 32.69
C ASN A 520 -3.09 -15.99 31.36
N MET A 521 -3.54 -15.12 30.47
CA MET A 521 -2.89 -14.91 29.19
C MET A 521 -1.58 -14.13 29.38
N ASN A 522 -0.55 -14.57 28.68
CA ASN A 522 0.72 -13.87 28.62
C ASN A 522 0.68 -12.72 27.62
N GLY A 523 1.55 -11.73 27.83
CA GLY A 523 1.71 -10.60 26.92
C GLY A 523 1.24 -9.30 27.51
N HIS A 524 0.99 -8.32 26.63
CA HIS A 524 0.59 -6.96 27.01
C HIS A 524 -0.01 -6.21 25.84
N ILE A 525 -1.07 -5.45 26.07
CA ILE A 525 -1.65 -4.52 25.12
C ILE A 525 -1.36 -3.10 25.61
N SER A 526 -0.61 -2.33 24.84
CA SER A 526 -0.24 -0.94 25.18
C SER A 526 -0.80 0.02 24.16
N ILE A 527 -1.53 1.04 24.61
CA ILE A 527 -2.10 2.10 23.76
C ILE A 527 -1.65 3.45 24.31
N VAL A 528 -0.97 4.23 23.48
CA VAL A 528 -0.41 5.52 23.87
C VAL A 528 -0.96 6.64 22.99
N ASN A 529 -1.43 7.71 23.61
CA ASN A 529 -2.00 8.91 22.99
C ASN A 529 -3.16 8.59 22.00
N PRO A 530 -4.16 7.78 22.34
CA PRO A 530 -5.32 7.64 21.48
C PRO A 530 -6.15 8.94 21.52
N TYR A 531 -6.64 9.34 20.34
CA TYR A 531 -7.54 10.48 20.18
C TYR A 531 -8.86 10.02 19.59
N ILE A 532 -9.95 10.17 20.32
CA ILE A 532 -11.28 9.70 19.94
C ILE A 532 -12.21 10.92 19.88
N ASP A 533 -12.74 11.20 18.68
CA ASP A 533 -13.60 12.33 18.41
C ASP A 533 -14.96 11.90 17.90
N GLU A 534 -16.01 12.46 18.48
CA GLU A 534 -17.40 12.26 18.06
C GLU A 534 -17.82 10.76 17.93
N PRO A 535 -17.43 9.84 18.84
CA PRO A 535 -17.91 8.45 18.75
C PRO A 535 -19.42 8.38 18.94
N PHE A 536 -20.09 7.48 18.22
CA PHE A 536 -21.54 7.28 18.39
C PHE A 536 -21.88 6.67 19.76
N GLY A 537 -20.98 5.91 20.35
CA GLY A 537 -21.08 5.35 21.68
C GLY A 537 -20.12 5.99 22.67
N SER A 538 -19.60 5.20 23.59
CA SER A 538 -18.54 5.58 24.52
C SER A 538 -17.21 5.77 23.81
N GLY A 539 -16.30 6.55 24.39
CA GLY A 539 -14.95 6.71 23.85
C GLY A 539 -14.18 5.39 23.87
N ILE A 540 -14.03 4.81 25.05
CA ILE A 540 -13.37 3.52 25.29
C ILE A 540 -14.34 2.59 25.98
N ARG A 541 -14.41 1.33 25.54
CA ARG A 541 -15.33 0.34 26.09
C ARG A 541 -14.60 -0.95 26.44
N PHE A 542 -14.76 -1.42 27.69
CA PHE A 542 -14.44 -2.78 28.10
C PHE A 542 -15.74 -3.55 28.34
N ARG A 543 -16.01 -4.55 27.51
CA ARG A 543 -17.20 -5.39 27.66
C ARG A 543 -16.81 -6.81 28.01
N ASN A 544 -17.22 -7.27 29.20
CA ASN A 544 -16.94 -8.61 29.74
C ASN A 544 -15.44 -9.01 29.63
N TRP A 545 -14.55 -8.06 29.62
CA TRP A 545 -13.11 -8.29 29.51
C TRP A 545 -12.63 -9.02 30.77
N SER A 546 -12.22 -10.27 30.61
CA SER A 546 -11.74 -11.10 31.71
C SER A 546 -10.44 -10.56 32.30
N ALA A 547 -10.27 -10.61 33.63
CA ALA A 547 -9.01 -10.30 34.28
C ALA A 547 -7.87 -11.28 33.92
N LYS A 548 -8.20 -12.43 33.34
CA LYS A 548 -7.24 -13.41 32.81
C LYS A 548 -6.70 -13.04 31.43
N ASN A 549 -7.33 -12.11 30.70
CA ASN A 549 -6.80 -11.61 29.42
C ASN A 549 -5.47 -10.88 29.64
N ALA A 550 -4.73 -10.70 28.55
CA ALA A 550 -3.50 -9.93 28.57
C ALA A 550 -3.71 -8.53 29.21
N PRO A 551 -2.83 -8.07 30.09
CA PRO A 551 -2.93 -6.76 30.70
C PRO A 551 -3.00 -5.65 29.64
N VAL A 552 -3.82 -4.64 29.89
CA VAL A 552 -4.00 -3.49 29.00
C VAL A 552 -3.50 -2.23 29.71
N THR A 553 -2.63 -1.47 29.06
CA THR A 553 -2.23 -0.13 29.51
C THR A 553 -2.65 0.89 28.46
N ILE A 554 -3.40 1.91 28.88
CA ILE A 554 -3.80 3.03 28.01
C ILE A 554 -3.24 4.30 28.65
N GLN A 555 -2.49 5.08 27.88
CA GLN A 555 -1.85 6.28 28.36
C GLN A 555 -2.28 7.52 27.58
N ARG A 556 -2.62 8.59 28.30
CA ARG A 556 -2.95 9.92 27.73
C ARG A 556 -4.04 9.85 26.69
N ALA A 557 -5.15 9.18 27.02
CA ALA A 557 -6.31 9.07 26.14
C ALA A 557 -7.07 10.40 26.10
N THR A 558 -7.45 10.84 24.90
CA THR A 558 -8.35 11.98 24.70
C THR A 558 -9.63 11.49 24.07
N VAL A 559 -10.77 11.81 24.72
CA VAL A 559 -12.11 11.48 24.23
C VAL A 559 -12.89 12.79 24.12
N ARG A 560 -13.44 13.06 22.95
CA ARG A 560 -14.16 14.29 22.68
C ARG A 560 -15.56 14.00 22.12
N ASN A 561 -16.56 14.72 22.61
CA ASN A 561 -17.92 14.76 22.08
C ASN A 561 -18.58 13.37 21.91
N VAL A 562 -18.62 12.57 22.96
CA VAL A 562 -19.26 11.25 22.94
C VAL A 562 -20.74 11.31 22.53
N ASN A 563 -21.29 10.16 22.12
CA ASN A 563 -22.70 10.02 21.72
C ASN A 563 -23.09 10.93 20.54
N TYR A 564 -22.27 10.97 19.50
CA TYR A 564 -22.49 11.82 18.32
C TYR A 564 -23.89 11.65 17.70
N GLY A 565 -24.48 10.48 17.72
CA GLY A 565 -25.83 10.20 17.24
C GLY A 565 -26.97 10.57 18.22
N ALA A 566 -26.68 11.25 19.33
CA ALA A 566 -27.65 11.68 20.36
C ALA A 566 -28.58 10.56 20.84
N SER A 567 -28.04 9.34 21.02
CA SER A 567 -28.76 8.19 21.57
C SER A 567 -29.19 8.46 23.01
N THR A 568 -30.38 8.01 23.39
CA THR A 568 -30.93 8.21 24.74
C THR A 568 -30.30 7.29 25.80
N GLY A 569 -29.56 6.26 25.38
CA GLY A 569 -28.92 5.31 26.30
C GLY A 569 -27.73 5.93 27.05
N ASN A 570 -27.79 5.99 28.37
CA ASN A 570 -26.71 6.58 29.19
C ASN A 570 -25.34 5.87 29.00
N ILE A 571 -25.33 4.61 28.65
CA ILE A 571 -24.12 3.80 28.40
C ILE A 571 -23.29 4.33 27.21
N ASN A 572 -23.94 5.00 26.27
CA ASN A 572 -23.27 5.60 25.10
C ASN A 572 -22.63 6.95 25.42
N ARG A 573 -22.86 7.49 26.62
CA ARG A 573 -22.54 8.85 27.02
C ARG A 573 -21.37 8.91 28.01
N CYS A 574 -20.34 8.07 27.78
CA CYS A 574 -19.21 7.93 28.68
C CYS A 574 -17.87 8.10 27.96
N GLY A 575 -16.88 8.66 28.65
CA GLY A 575 -15.48 8.64 28.18
C GLY A 575 -14.92 7.21 28.19
N LEU A 576 -15.03 6.54 29.34
CA LEU A 576 -14.69 5.13 29.54
C LEU A 576 -15.94 4.38 30.06
N TRP A 577 -16.32 3.31 29.39
CA TRP A 577 -17.37 2.41 29.84
C TRP A 577 -16.80 1.01 30.12
N ILE A 578 -17.05 0.53 31.36
CA ILE A 578 -16.70 -0.81 31.81
C ILE A 578 -18.00 -1.56 32.05
N ASP A 579 -18.24 -2.59 31.25
CA ASP A 579 -19.45 -3.42 31.33
C ASP A 579 -19.09 -4.84 31.79
N SER A 580 -19.50 -5.20 32.99
CA SER A 580 -19.29 -6.52 33.59
C SER A 580 -20.62 -7.17 33.96
N SER A 581 -21.71 -6.75 33.36
CA SER A 581 -23.08 -7.11 33.79
C SER A 581 -23.66 -8.35 33.08
N ASP A 582 -22.87 -9.06 32.27
CA ASP A 582 -23.41 -10.27 31.61
C ASP A 582 -23.67 -11.38 32.63
N ALA A 583 -24.93 -11.82 32.68
CA ALA A 583 -25.42 -12.72 33.71
C ALA A 583 -24.84 -14.14 33.65
N SER A 584 -24.20 -14.51 32.53
CA SER A 584 -23.60 -15.84 32.36
C SER A 584 -22.23 -16.01 33.04
N ASP A 585 -21.58 -14.90 33.44
CA ASP A 585 -20.20 -14.90 33.94
C ASP A 585 -20.04 -14.25 35.32
N VAL A 586 -21.01 -14.41 36.21
CA VAL A 586 -21.13 -13.70 37.51
C VAL A 586 -19.99 -14.00 38.49
N LEU A 587 -19.20 -15.04 38.24
CA LEU A 587 -18.19 -15.51 39.20
C LEU A 587 -16.75 -15.09 38.85
N GLU A 588 -16.51 -14.45 37.70
CA GLU A 588 -15.18 -14.12 37.26
C GLU A 588 -14.85 -12.65 37.44
N THR A 589 -13.63 -12.39 37.93
CA THR A 589 -13.08 -11.04 38.01
C THR A 589 -12.84 -10.48 36.58
N LYS A 590 -13.36 -9.29 36.34
CA LYS A 590 -13.23 -8.57 35.04
C LYS A 590 -12.14 -7.50 35.14
N GLY A 591 -11.66 -7.04 33.97
CA GLY A 591 -10.74 -5.90 33.86
C GLY A 591 -9.33 -6.29 33.50
N ASN A 592 -8.36 -6.08 34.39
CA ASN A 592 -6.91 -6.17 34.17
C ASN A 592 -6.39 -5.07 33.21
N PHE A 593 -6.74 -3.82 33.55
CA PHE A 593 -6.22 -2.69 32.78
C PHE A 593 -5.80 -1.52 33.65
N GLU A 594 -4.90 -0.72 33.12
CA GLU A 594 -4.46 0.57 33.65
C GLU A 594 -4.73 1.67 32.63
N LEU A 595 -5.46 2.71 33.02
CA LEU A 595 -5.66 3.92 32.24
C LEU A 595 -5.01 5.08 32.99
N ASP A 596 -3.98 5.66 32.38
CA ASP A 596 -3.19 6.75 32.94
C ASP A 596 -3.35 8.02 32.10
N GLY A 597 -4.13 8.97 32.59
CA GLY A 597 -4.52 10.18 31.86
C GLY A 597 -5.70 9.97 30.89
N LEU A 598 -6.92 10.25 31.37
CA LEU A 598 -8.13 10.33 30.54
C LEU A 598 -8.60 11.77 30.48
N MET A 599 -8.55 12.37 29.30
CA MET A 599 -9.08 13.71 29.05
C MET A 599 -10.41 13.60 28.30
N CYS A 600 -11.48 14.08 28.91
CA CYS A 600 -12.82 14.12 28.31
C CYS A 600 -13.18 15.56 27.96
N TYR A 601 -13.49 15.82 26.69
CA TYR A 601 -14.00 17.10 26.22
C TYR A 601 -15.45 16.92 25.75
N ASP A 602 -16.35 17.77 26.24
CA ASP A 602 -17.79 17.65 26.02
C ASP A 602 -18.38 18.99 25.56
N ASP A 603 -18.06 19.36 24.32
CA ASP A 603 -18.54 20.61 23.72
C ASP A 603 -20.03 20.49 23.30
N ASN A 604 -20.50 19.26 23.07
CA ASN A 604 -21.87 18.96 22.63
C ASN A 604 -22.86 18.64 23.80
N ALA A 605 -22.39 18.72 25.03
CA ALA A 605 -23.17 18.45 26.23
C ALA A 605 -23.83 17.05 26.31
N GLN A 606 -23.21 16.05 25.71
CA GLN A 606 -23.69 14.68 25.69
C GLN A 606 -23.03 13.77 26.75
N LEU A 607 -21.86 14.13 27.25
CA LEU A 607 -21.17 13.34 28.25
C LEU A 607 -21.98 13.35 29.58
N VAL A 608 -22.36 12.17 30.05
CA VAL A 608 -23.04 12.01 31.35
C VAL A 608 -22.04 11.58 32.41
N ARG A 609 -21.00 10.83 31.99
CA ARG A 609 -20.00 10.31 32.92
C ARG A 609 -18.65 10.16 32.22
N PRO A 610 -17.57 10.65 32.77
CA PRO A 610 -16.24 10.39 32.22
C PRO A 610 -15.86 8.90 32.36
N VAL A 611 -16.21 8.25 33.47
CA VAL A 611 -16.02 6.83 33.72
C VAL A 611 -17.33 6.19 34.18
N TRP A 612 -17.74 5.13 33.53
CA TRP A 612 -18.87 4.32 33.94
C TRP A 612 -18.47 2.86 34.07
N ALA A 613 -18.53 2.34 35.26
CA ALA A 613 -18.37 0.92 35.51
C ALA A 613 -19.71 0.31 35.98
N LEU A 614 -20.18 -0.70 35.24
CA LEU A 614 -21.30 -1.57 35.65
C LEU A 614 -20.72 -2.90 36.08
N GLY A 615 -21.15 -3.37 37.24
CA GLY A 615 -20.75 -4.67 37.77
C GLY A 615 -21.46 -4.97 39.08
N THR A 616 -21.32 -6.18 39.55
CA THR A 616 -21.84 -6.61 40.85
C THR A 616 -20.69 -6.60 41.87
N THR A 617 -21.04 -6.57 43.15
CA THR A 617 -20.04 -6.70 44.24
C THR A 617 -19.33 -8.06 44.22
N SER A 618 -19.96 -9.08 43.64
CA SER A 618 -19.40 -10.43 43.46
C SER A 618 -18.46 -10.56 42.24
N ALA A 619 -18.53 -9.65 41.27
CA ALA A 619 -17.64 -9.62 40.11
C ALA A 619 -16.92 -8.26 40.02
N PRO A 620 -15.90 -8.01 40.83
CA PRO A 620 -15.19 -6.73 40.83
C PRO A 620 -14.37 -6.55 39.55
N VAL A 621 -14.18 -5.29 39.20
CA VAL A 621 -13.33 -4.89 38.08
C VAL A 621 -11.91 -4.59 38.58
N VAL A 622 -10.90 -5.29 38.07
CA VAL A 622 -9.49 -4.98 38.31
C VAL A 622 -9.07 -3.90 37.34
N ALA A 623 -9.01 -2.68 37.80
CA ALA A 623 -8.62 -1.54 37.00
C ALA A 623 -7.90 -0.49 37.87
N ARG A 624 -6.92 0.19 37.26
CA ARG A 624 -6.33 1.39 37.83
C ARG A 624 -6.57 2.52 36.85
N ILE A 625 -7.30 3.56 37.31
CA ILE A 625 -7.64 4.71 36.49
C ILE A 625 -7.09 5.94 37.18
N ARG A 626 -6.18 6.65 36.53
CA ARG A 626 -5.51 7.83 37.07
C ARG A 626 -5.74 9.04 36.20
N GLU A 627 -5.67 10.22 36.81
CA GLU A 627 -5.67 11.53 36.13
C GLU A 627 -6.83 11.70 35.16
N VAL A 628 -8.06 11.55 35.65
CA VAL A 628 -9.25 11.84 34.86
C VAL A 628 -9.53 13.34 34.87
N TYR A 629 -9.55 13.94 33.69
CA TYR A 629 -9.85 15.35 33.45
C TYR A 629 -11.12 15.50 32.62
N VAL A 630 -11.92 16.53 32.93
CA VAL A 630 -13.13 16.88 32.18
C VAL A 630 -13.21 18.41 32.02
N ASN A 631 -13.41 18.88 30.78
CA ASN A 631 -13.43 20.33 30.51
C ASN A 631 -14.70 21.06 30.94
N ARG A 632 -15.71 20.39 31.49
CA ARG A 632 -17.01 20.98 31.81
C ARG A 632 -17.23 21.05 33.31
N HIS A 633 -17.47 22.25 33.82
CA HIS A 633 -17.98 22.46 35.16
C HIS A 633 -19.48 22.16 35.23
N GLY A 634 -19.92 21.40 36.20
CA GLY A 634 -21.33 21.18 36.47
C GLY A 634 -21.92 19.89 35.90
N TYR A 635 -21.19 18.78 36.05
CA TYR A 635 -21.82 17.44 35.88
C TYR A 635 -23.05 17.31 36.78
N PRO A 636 -24.18 16.83 36.24
CA PRO A 636 -25.28 16.42 37.12
C PRO A 636 -24.75 15.37 38.07
N ALA A 637 -25.25 15.40 39.30
CA ALA A 637 -24.86 14.52 40.39
C ALA A 637 -25.22 13.05 40.15
N VAL A 638 -24.80 12.49 39.02
CA VAL A 638 -25.07 11.11 38.62
C VAL A 638 -23.80 10.30 38.75
N ASN A 639 -23.86 9.28 39.59
CA ASN A 639 -22.82 8.34 39.93
C ASN A 639 -21.97 7.90 38.74
N PRO A 640 -20.66 8.21 38.67
CA PRO A 640 -19.81 7.77 37.58
C PRO A 640 -19.36 6.31 37.70
N ILE A 641 -19.46 5.70 38.85
CA ILE A 641 -18.96 4.33 39.08
C ILE A 641 -20.00 3.52 39.88
N ARG A 642 -20.49 2.42 39.31
CA ARG A 642 -21.44 1.51 39.96
C ARG A 642 -20.87 0.11 40.28
N ALA A 643 -19.58 -0.10 40.04
CA ALA A 643 -18.91 -1.36 40.33
C ALA A 643 -17.72 -1.14 41.27
N LYS A 644 -17.40 -2.18 42.04
CA LYS A 644 -16.15 -2.21 42.82
C LYS A 644 -14.96 -2.21 41.85
N VAL A 645 -14.17 -1.14 41.86
CA VAL A 645 -12.94 -1.04 41.07
C VAL A 645 -11.76 -1.30 42.02
N LEU A 646 -11.07 -2.43 41.81
CA LEU A 646 -9.84 -2.76 42.54
C LEU A 646 -8.67 -2.01 41.90
N GLY A 647 -7.96 -1.20 42.66
CA GLY A 647 -6.88 -0.35 42.17
C GLY A 647 -7.21 1.14 42.17
N GLY A 648 -8.48 1.49 42.22
CA GLY A 648 -8.95 2.85 42.48
C GLY A 648 -9.05 3.75 41.24
N VAL A 649 -9.68 4.90 41.44
CA VAL A 649 -9.80 5.98 40.46
C VAL A 649 -9.30 7.27 41.09
N SER A 650 -8.43 8.00 40.43
CA SER A 650 -8.01 9.32 40.83
C SER A 650 -8.34 10.38 39.77
N TRP A 651 -8.68 11.56 40.20
CA TRP A 651 -9.10 12.69 39.37
C TRP A 651 -8.11 13.84 39.50
N ASN A 652 -7.78 14.52 38.43
CA ASN A 652 -7.01 15.77 38.50
C ASN A 652 -7.87 16.89 39.13
N GLU A 653 -9.12 16.95 38.72
CA GLU A 653 -10.13 17.81 39.32
C GLU A 653 -11.33 16.92 39.64
N PRO A 654 -11.42 16.43 40.88
CA PRO A 654 -12.48 15.51 41.22
C PRO A 654 -13.86 16.20 41.09
N PRO A 655 -14.83 15.58 40.40
CA PRO A 655 -16.16 16.13 40.28
C PRO A 655 -16.82 16.29 41.62
N VAL A 656 -17.50 17.40 41.78
CA VAL A 656 -18.30 17.67 43.00
C VAL A 656 -19.70 17.08 42.80
N ILE A 657 -20.09 16.15 43.68
CA ILE A 657 -21.41 15.58 43.68
C ILE A 657 -22.18 16.14 44.87
N SER A 658 -23.21 16.93 44.60
CA SER A 658 -24.08 17.46 45.67
C SER A 658 -25.17 16.44 46.02
N LEU A 659 -25.22 16.06 47.30
CA LEU A 659 -26.21 15.17 47.83
C LEU A 659 -27.18 15.96 48.70
N ALA A 660 -28.40 16.17 48.23
CA ALA A 660 -29.48 16.82 48.96
C ALA A 660 -30.09 15.92 50.05
N THR A 661 -29.81 14.61 50.01
CA THR A 661 -30.18 13.64 51.01
C THR A 661 -28.97 12.75 51.26
N ALA A 662 -28.53 12.62 52.52
CA ALA A 662 -27.43 11.75 52.85
C ALA A 662 -27.84 10.28 52.56
N PRO A 663 -27.05 9.51 51.78
CA PRO A 663 -27.32 8.09 51.55
C PRO A 663 -27.15 7.32 52.87
N THR A 664 -27.86 6.20 53.05
CA THR A 664 -27.68 5.35 54.23
C THR A 664 -26.26 4.77 54.28
N THR A 665 -25.70 4.40 53.14
CA THR A 665 -24.31 3.95 52.97
C THR A 665 -23.70 4.63 51.76
N LEU A 666 -22.50 5.15 51.89
CA LEU A 666 -21.78 5.74 50.77
C LEU A 666 -21.23 4.63 49.87
N GLY A 667 -21.75 4.53 48.68
CA GLY A 667 -21.40 3.47 47.76
C GLY A 667 -20.01 3.66 47.12
N TYR A 668 -19.55 2.64 46.40
CA TYR A 668 -18.30 2.63 45.66
C TYR A 668 -18.27 3.68 44.53
N GLU A 669 -19.45 4.05 44.05
CA GLU A 669 -19.67 5.03 43.02
C GLU A 669 -19.19 6.43 43.34
N TYR A 670 -19.00 6.74 44.61
CA TYR A 670 -18.53 8.06 45.05
C TYR A 670 -17.01 8.11 45.26
N ALA A 671 -16.29 7.00 45.04
CA ALA A 671 -14.86 6.96 45.25
C ALA A 671 -14.11 7.91 44.31
N GLY A 672 -13.12 8.64 44.85
CA GLY A 672 -12.28 9.59 44.10
C GLY A 672 -12.94 10.92 43.78
N GLN A 673 -14.18 11.17 44.30
CA GLN A 673 -14.94 12.40 44.06
C GLN A 673 -15.07 13.26 45.29
N VAL A 674 -15.39 14.53 45.10
CA VAL A 674 -15.79 15.41 46.18
C VAL A 674 -17.30 15.27 46.39
N ILE A 675 -17.68 14.78 47.55
CA ILE A 675 -19.09 14.59 47.96
C ILE A 675 -19.48 15.80 48.78
N ASP A 676 -20.32 16.63 48.21
CA ASP A 676 -20.85 17.83 48.87
C ASP A 676 -22.21 17.49 49.50
N ILE A 677 -22.25 17.37 50.79
CA ILE A 677 -23.47 17.10 51.55
C ILE A 677 -24.18 18.41 51.83
N THR A 678 -25.32 18.60 51.19
CA THR A 678 -26.13 19.84 51.32
C THR A 678 -27.27 19.75 52.31
N ALA A 679 -27.56 18.58 52.88
CA ALA A 679 -28.52 18.39 53.95
C ALA A 679 -27.86 17.74 55.18
N ALA A 680 -28.22 18.22 56.36
CA ALA A 680 -27.76 17.65 57.63
C ALA A 680 -28.20 16.17 57.73
N GLY A 681 -27.36 15.31 58.33
CA GLY A 681 -27.62 13.88 58.46
C GLY A 681 -26.37 13.06 58.70
N GLY A 682 -26.51 11.77 58.57
CA GLY A 682 -25.38 10.84 58.67
C GLY A 682 -25.40 9.80 57.56
N PHE A 683 -24.25 9.24 57.25
CA PHE A 683 -24.10 8.11 56.34
C PHE A 683 -22.99 7.17 56.83
N THR A 684 -23.02 6.00 56.32
CA THR A 684 -22.05 4.95 56.66
C THR A 684 -21.08 4.72 55.51
N LEU A 685 -19.78 4.67 55.79
CA LEU A 685 -18.77 4.20 54.86
C LEU A 685 -18.88 2.70 54.69
N PRO A 686 -18.58 2.16 53.51
CA PRO A 686 -18.45 0.71 53.30
C PRO A 686 -17.45 0.09 54.27
N GLU A 687 -17.44 -1.22 54.39
CA GLU A 687 -16.44 -1.94 55.16
C GLU A 687 -15.04 -1.73 54.58
N ALA A 688 -14.08 -1.33 55.42
CA ALA A 688 -12.71 -1.00 54.97
C ALA A 688 -12.00 -2.17 54.25
N SER A 689 -12.26 -3.40 54.72
CA SER A 689 -11.70 -4.63 54.13
C SER A 689 -12.15 -4.89 52.69
N LEU A 690 -13.33 -4.38 52.31
CA LEU A 690 -13.88 -4.49 50.97
C LEU A 690 -13.53 -3.33 50.05
N THR A 691 -12.82 -2.33 50.54
CA THR A 691 -12.63 -1.05 49.85
C THR A 691 -11.16 -0.59 49.84
N THR A 692 -10.22 -1.49 49.96
CA THR A 692 -8.79 -1.19 50.00
C THR A 692 -8.38 -0.27 48.81
N GLY A 693 -7.73 0.86 49.14
CA GLY A 693 -7.30 1.88 48.17
C GLY A 693 -8.40 2.88 47.77
N MET A 694 -9.65 2.72 48.21
CA MET A 694 -10.70 3.70 47.97
C MET A 694 -10.48 4.98 48.75
N ARG A 695 -10.80 6.10 48.11
CA ARG A 695 -10.69 7.44 48.68
C ARG A 695 -12.02 8.16 48.52
N TYR A 696 -12.46 8.86 49.58
CA TYR A 696 -13.60 9.76 49.55
C TYR A 696 -13.16 11.14 50.03
N CYS A 697 -13.64 12.18 49.35
CA CYS A 697 -13.50 13.54 49.79
C CYS A 697 -14.88 14.08 50.14
N ILE A 698 -15.14 14.37 51.41
CA ILE A 698 -16.45 14.72 51.92
C ILE A 698 -16.42 16.18 52.36
N ARG A 699 -17.34 16.99 51.81
CA ARG A 699 -17.56 18.37 52.19
C ARG A 699 -18.94 18.51 52.79
N ASN A 700 -19.05 19.16 53.93
CA ASN A 700 -20.32 19.50 54.53
C ASN A 700 -20.71 20.95 54.18
N SER A 701 -21.65 21.11 53.25
CA SER A 701 -22.27 22.41 52.90
C SER A 701 -23.71 22.53 53.48
N SER A 702 -24.12 21.59 54.32
CA SER A 702 -25.41 21.67 54.97
C SER A 702 -25.41 22.74 56.07
N GLY A 703 -26.61 23.17 56.50
CA GLY A 703 -26.76 24.06 57.65
C GLY A 703 -26.58 23.40 59.03
N GLY A 704 -26.12 22.16 59.09
CA GLY A 704 -25.95 21.39 60.32
C GLY A 704 -24.75 20.40 60.26
N SER A 705 -24.64 19.52 61.25
CA SER A 705 -23.55 18.53 61.28
C SER A 705 -23.86 17.33 60.38
N VAL A 706 -22.83 16.80 59.76
CA VAL A 706 -22.82 15.55 59.01
C VAL A 706 -21.98 14.51 59.75
N THR A 707 -22.61 13.37 60.07
CA THR A 707 -21.96 12.28 60.79
C THR A 707 -21.62 11.15 59.82
N VAL A 708 -20.32 10.79 59.75
CA VAL A 708 -19.81 9.70 58.95
C VAL A 708 -19.47 8.53 59.86
N THR A 709 -20.10 7.40 59.67
CA THR A 709 -19.85 6.15 60.42
C THR A 709 -19.16 5.13 59.49
N THR A 710 -18.66 4.03 60.03
CA THR A 710 -18.11 2.91 59.25
C THR A 710 -18.93 1.64 59.47
N ALA A 711 -19.19 0.87 58.38
CA ALA A 711 -19.83 -0.43 58.48
C ALA A 711 -18.92 -1.52 59.07
N GLY A 712 -17.58 -1.32 58.97
CA GLY A 712 -16.54 -2.19 59.52
C GLY A 712 -15.19 -1.55 59.45
N GLY A 713 -14.34 -1.84 60.40
CA GLY A 713 -13.04 -1.16 60.60
C GLY A 713 -13.17 0.11 61.42
N THR A 714 -12.08 0.79 61.63
CA THR A 714 -12.01 2.05 62.40
C THR A 714 -11.76 3.23 61.50
N ILE A 715 -12.12 4.43 61.89
CA ILE A 715 -11.64 5.68 61.33
C ILE A 715 -10.44 6.14 62.13
N SER A 716 -9.25 6.07 61.57
CA SER A 716 -7.99 6.44 62.21
C SER A 716 -7.27 7.55 61.47
N GLY A 717 -6.48 8.36 62.13
CA GLY A 717 -5.71 9.46 61.56
C GLY A 717 -5.57 10.63 62.52
N SER A 718 -4.71 11.62 62.19
CA SER A 718 -4.49 12.77 63.03
C SER A 718 -5.75 13.64 63.15
N THR A 719 -6.17 13.93 64.31
CA THR A 719 -7.15 14.95 64.61
C THR A 719 -6.54 16.32 64.27
N TYR A 720 -6.81 16.84 63.08
CA TYR A 720 -6.75 18.28 62.96
C TYR A 720 -7.84 18.88 63.84
N ALA A 721 -7.55 19.97 64.52
CA ALA A 721 -8.39 20.60 65.55
C ALA A 721 -9.83 20.97 65.14
N THR A 722 -10.31 20.47 64.05
CA THR A 722 -11.60 20.85 63.43
C THR A 722 -12.66 19.75 63.35
N TYR A 723 -12.29 18.46 63.54
CA TYR A 723 -13.30 17.39 63.52
C TYR A 723 -13.34 16.59 64.80
N THR A 724 -14.50 16.04 65.15
CA THR A 724 -14.63 15.05 66.18
C THR A 724 -14.54 13.66 65.56
N ASN A 725 -13.45 12.92 65.86
CA ASN A 725 -13.29 11.52 65.50
C ASN A 725 -13.27 10.64 66.75
N THR A 726 -14.20 9.71 66.83
CA THR A 726 -14.32 8.77 67.97
C THR A 726 -13.77 7.37 67.68
N GLY A 727 -13.05 7.19 66.56
CA GLY A 727 -12.57 5.87 66.12
C GLY A 727 -13.53 5.10 65.22
N THR A 728 -14.83 5.31 65.30
CA THR A 728 -15.86 4.71 64.43
C THR A 728 -16.77 5.75 63.82
N THR A 729 -16.66 7.00 64.26
CA THR A 729 -17.53 8.09 63.84
C THR A 729 -16.72 9.38 63.62
N LEU A 730 -16.86 10.01 62.48
CA LEU A 730 -16.34 11.31 62.10
C LEU A 730 -17.50 12.30 62.01
N THR A 731 -17.43 13.41 62.70
CA THR A 731 -18.42 14.48 62.61
C THR A 731 -17.84 15.71 61.93
N LEU A 732 -18.46 16.15 60.86
CA LEU A 732 -18.12 17.36 60.09
C LEU A 732 -19.16 18.44 60.41
N THR A 733 -18.74 19.62 60.86
CA THR A 733 -19.61 20.80 60.94
C THR A 733 -19.71 21.50 59.60
N THR A 734 -20.67 22.42 59.43
CA THR A 734 -20.87 23.18 58.21
C THR A 734 -19.58 23.85 57.75
N GLY A 735 -19.23 23.69 56.47
CA GLY A 735 -18.04 24.23 55.85
C GLY A 735 -16.78 23.35 55.95
N GLN A 736 -16.85 22.27 56.75
CA GLN A 736 -15.69 21.36 56.90
C GLN A 736 -15.58 20.39 55.72
N TYR A 737 -14.32 19.97 55.50
CA TYR A 737 -13.90 19.03 54.48
C TYR A 737 -13.05 17.90 55.09
N ALA A 738 -13.31 16.67 54.74
CA ALA A 738 -12.50 15.54 55.13
C ALA A 738 -12.13 14.65 53.95
N GLU A 739 -10.87 14.27 53.87
CA GLU A 739 -10.37 13.25 52.93
C GLU A 739 -10.08 11.97 53.72
N ILE A 740 -10.71 10.90 53.32
CA ILE A 740 -10.57 9.57 53.96
C ILE A 740 -10.29 8.49 52.92
N TRP A 741 -9.39 7.58 53.19
CA TRP A 741 -9.06 6.46 52.35
C TRP A 741 -8.96 5.15 53.10
N SER A 742 -9.28 4.05 52.45
CA SER A 742 -9.21 2.72 53.07
C SER A 742 -7.85 2.08 52.82
N ASN A 743 -7.18 1.60 53.87
CA ASN A 743 -5.98 0.78 53.79
C ASN A 743 -6.27 -0.75 53.84
N GLY A 744 -7.54 -1.17 53.80
CA GLY A 744 -7.98 -2.55 53.90
C GLY A 744 -8.31 -3.02 55.28
N THR A 745 -7.96 -2.29 56.33
CA THR A 745 -8.26 -2.61 57.73
C THR A 745 -8.97 -1.46 58.43
N ALA A 746 -8.67 -0.24 58.04
CA ALA A 746 -9.24 0.98 58.58
C ALA A 746 -9.47 2.03 57.50
N TRP A 747 -10.31 3.01 57.82
CA TRP A 747 -10.44 4.27 57.11
C TRP A 747 -9.46 5.28 57.70
N ILE A 748 -8.53 5.77 56.89
CA ILE A 748 -7.51 6.70 57.30
C ILE A 748 -7.95 8.12 56.95
N LEU A 749 -8.03 8.98 57.90
CA LEU A 749 -8.30 10.40 57.75
C LEU A 749 -6.94 11.12 57.44
N LYS A 750 -6.95 11.92 56.38
CA LYS A 750 -5.80 12.69 55.96
C LYS A 750 -5.92 14.15 56.31
#